data_9fd0b1dd260f63ed5c0e6fc551982666
#
_entry.id   9fd0b1dd260f63ed5c0e6fc551982666
#
_cell.length_a   1.000
_cell.length_b   1.000
_cell.length_c   1.000
_cell.angle_alpha   90.00
_cell.angle_beta   90.00
_cell.angle_gamma   90.00
#
_symmetry.space_group_name_H-M   'P 1'
#
loop_
_entity.id
_entity.type
_entity.pdbx_description
1 polymer ?
#
loop_
_entity_poly.entity_id
_entity_poly.type
_entity_poly.pdbx_seq_one_letter_code
_entity_poly.pdbx_strand_id
1 'polypeptide(L)'
;MKIPTSALKHLLMGTLVPAAVALAQNPPTPAAEEVYVLGEFRVNTAKDDSFIATESAAGTRIATDLINLPFSISVLTEEFVREFQLFDLDQQAPFISGMAAGDPAAGGGGGTRLRGFTVPYFRNGFARTQAPDSNSIARTEVIKGPQSAIYGRVSPGGVINFISKKPGTRFASGLSYVTGSYDHQRISGDITGPIIPGKLFYRVDATHYDFERPTDFWYNRTTNLSGSLTYKLSPNTLFTLEHEYTNRIMQGGQSFTRWTRVSGPQTITEGSVFYMPDQVLGKRLAQFNVNGARNVVKRKADSSYLTMEHRISPDINLRANFAYTTRAYLKDGTSTPATWATNPTAARQTVLNSLTGVWLDTSRGIWTGDRAGAYQTIDYVEKGFQIDLTKKWNTQISQRTLVTFDTFFQNNDQGTWALNGAPLNAALNALGLTTTAQLNAWKNPDPFNPGVSGYYPNPQFNSKTWTVARSFNERFYYGSLLNHTVELMNGRLFWTGSARQDWGKFTVGTADGNKAKFTYSTGLNYRVLGRQVVAYGNIATGFNPAPQFDANTGQLLGNQESAGVELGFKGVLLNDRFSYTLAFFDVEQDNQVTDNPENPGGLDLSLPRSIPGAATRSRGMSFDVGGKVTENLTLLANIAWTDVRIVRHATTPSLIGTRPLGGQNAPARTYSMAARYSIRKGLLAGVRLGLTYQYAAEYMRIGPTATATAITLPFFNAEVSEWSAVVGYAFKRFKNGSRLDLSLNVNNLLDEKEMTTAAYYPEGRTVRLTAGLRF
;
A
#
# COMPACT_ATOMS: atom_id res chain seq x y z
N MET A 1 -35.21 -15.22 -13.03
CA MET A 1 -34.63 -14.14 -12.23
C MET A 1 -34.86 -14.48 -10.77
N LYS A 2 -33.92 -15.20 -10.13
CA LYS A 2 -34.00 -15.58 -8.72
C LYS A 2 -33.20 -14.55 -7.94
N ILE A 3 -33.85 -13.82 -7.04
CA ILE A 3 -33.19 -12.89 -6.13
C ILE A 3 -32.35 -13.71 -5.14
N PRO A 4 -31.05 -13.48 -5.02
CA PRO A 4 -30.22 -14.25 -4.10
C PRO A 4 -30.64 -13.96 -2.65
N THR A 5 -30.77 -15.00 -1.86
CA THR A 5 -31.18 -14.95 -0.44
C THR A 5 -30.17 -14.20 0.47
N SER A 6 -29.01 -13.81 -0.04
CA SER A 6 -28.03 -12.96 0.65
C SER A 6 -28.50 -11.51 0.82
N ALA A 7 -29.29 -10.98 -0.12
CA ALA A 7 -29.79 -9.60 -0.05
C ALA A 7 -30.76 -9.36 1.12
N LEU A 8 -31.47 -10.40 1.57
CA LEU A 8 -32.46 -10.28 2.65
C LEU A 8 -31.82 -10.22 4.06
N LYS A 9 -30.61 -10.78 4.24
CA LYS A 9 -29.90 -10.74 5.52
C LYS A 9 -29.27 -9.37 5.81
N HIS A 10 -29.03 -8.54 4.80
CA HIS A 10 -28.43 -7.22 4.95
C HIS A 10 -29.47 -6.11 5.13
N LEU A 11 -30.74 -6.36 4.79
CA LEU A 11 -31.84 -5.43 5.01
C LEU A 11 -32.21 -5.28 6.51
N LEU A 12 -31.90 -6.27 7.33
CA LEU A 12 -32.18 -6.27 8.77
C LEU A 12 -31.18 -5.44 9.62
N MET A 13 -29.99 -5.09 9.06
CA MET A 13 -29.09 -4.13 9.72
C MET A 13 -29.47 -2.66 9.48
N GLY A 14 -30.35 -2.40 8.51
CA GLY A 14 -30.84 -1.06 8.17
C GLY A 14 -31.85 -0.46 9.16
N THR A 15 -32.37 -1.25 10.10
CA THR A 15 -33.45 -0.81 11.02
C THR A 15 -32.96 -0.15 12.32
N LEU A 16 -31.65 -0.07 12.56
CA LEU A 16 -31.08 0.60 13.74
C LEU A 16 -30.73 2.09 13.51
N VAL A 17 -30.87 2.61 12.29
CA VAL A 17 -30.53 4.00 11.95
C VAL A 17 -31.67 5.04 12.19
N PRO A 18 -32.97 4.70 12.20
CA PRO A 18 -34.03 5.71 12.34
C PRO A 18 -34.12 6.39 13.70
N ALA A 19 -33.59 5.79 14.77
CA ALA A 19 -33.76 6.36 16.13
C ALA A 19 -32.83 7.58 16.42
N ALA A 20 -31.76 7.78 15.64
CA ALA A 20 -30.83 8.90 15.84
C ALA A 20 -31.26 10.19 15.09
N VAL A 21 -32.22 10.10 14.17
CA VAL A 21 -32.67 11.24 13.37
C VAL A 21 -33.67 12.14 14.07
N ALA A 22 -34.30 11.67 15.15
CA ALA A 22 -35.40 12.39 15.82
C ALA A 22 -34.94 13.52 16.78
N LEU A 23 -33.64 13.73 16.97
CA LEU A 23 -33.12 14.78 17.89
C LEU A 23 -32.51 16.00 17.18
N ALA A 24 -32.65 16.14 15.88
CA ALA A 24 -32.13 17.30 15.13
C ALA A 24 -33.13 18.48 15.26
N GLN A 25 -33.03 19.25 16.29
CA GLN A 25 -33.66 20.55 16.38
C GLN A 25 -32.85 21.60 15.62
N ASN A 26 -33.57 22.36 14.76
CA ASN A 26 -33.22 23.59 14.04
C ASN A 26 -31.72 23.93 13.80
N PRO A 27 -31.28 24.15 12.55
CA PRO A 27 -29.92 24.60 12.27
C PRO A 27 -29.74 26.06 12.73
N PRO A 28 -28.74 26.34 13.58
CA PRO A 28 -28.34 27.72 13.83
C PRO A 28 -27.68 28.34 12.59
N THR A 29 -27.85 29.64 12.41
CA THR A 29 -27.20 30.52 11.45
C THR A 29 -25.71 30.23 11.36
N PRO A 30 -25.07 30.32 10.19
CA PRO A 30 -23.66 29.98 10.04
C PRO A 30 -22.76 30.97 10.78
N ALA A 31 -22.47 30.70 12.04
CA ALA A 31 -21.33 31.29 12.71
C ALA A 31 -20.05 30.64 12.20
N ALA A 32 -18.98 31.43 12.09
CA ALA A 32 -17.67 30.96 11.66
C ALA A 32 -17.27 29.67 12.37
N GLU A 33 -16.74 28.73 11.61
CA GLU A 33 -16.22 27.45 12.11
C GLU A 33 -15.11 27.75 13.11
N GLU A 34 -15.37 27.61 14.42
CA GLU A 34 -14.31 27.61 15.42
C GLU A 34 -13.46 26.35 15.22
N VAL A 35 -12.46 26.48 14.38
CA VAL A 35 -11.40 25.50 14.26
C VAL A 35 -10.67 25.44 15.60
N TYR A 36 -10.66 24.29 16.27
CA TYR A 36 -9.84 24.08 17.46
C TYR A 36 -8.37 24.18 17.10
N VAL A 37 -7.81 25.39 17.22
CA VAL A 37 -6.42 25.65 16.90
C VAL A 37 -5.55 25.34 18.12
N LEU A 38 -5.22 24.04 18.31
CA LEU A 38 -3.94 23.66 18.87
C LEU A 38 -3.02 23.29 17.69
N GLY A 39 -2.69 24.30 16.88
CA GLY A 39 -2.43 24.20 15.46
C GLY A 39 -1.05 23.72 15.00
N GLU A 40 -0.11 23.26 15.85
CA GLU A 40 1.22 22.92 15.35
C GLU A 40 1.36 21.51 14.83
N PHE A 41 0.60 20.58 15.39
CA PHE A 41 0.69 19.15 15.05
C PHE A 41 -0.42 18.67 14.12
N ARG A 42 -1.41 19.52 13.84
CA ARG A 42 -2.57 19.17 13.02
C ARG A 42 -2.57 19.93 11.73
N VAL A 43 -2.72 19.21 10.66
CA VAL A 43 -2.97 19.80 9.34
C VAL A 43 -4.42 20.25 9.28
N ASN A 44 -4.64 21.41 8.73
CA ASN A 44 -5.97 21.93 8.50
C ASN A 44 -6.53 21.41 7.16
N THR A 45 -7.24 20.28 7.19
CA THR A 45 -7.87 19.70 6.01
C THR A 45 -9.00 20.57 5.43
N ALA A 46 -9.52 21.54 6.18
CA ALA A 46 -10.48 22.51 5.65
C ALA A 46 -9.85 23.49 4.64
N LYS A 47 -8.50 23.59 4.63
CA LYS A 47 -7.75 24.33 3.61
C LYS A 47 -7.49 23.51 2.34
N ASP A 48 -7.75 22.20 2.37
CA ASP A 48 -7.60 21.36 1.19
C ASP A 48 -8.67 21.76 0.19
N ASP A 49 -8.27 22.12 -1.01
CA ASP A 49 -9.19 22.57 -2.05
C ASP A 49 -9.31 21.50 -3.14
N SER A 50 -10.37 20.71 -3.06
CA SER A 50 -10.67 19.65 -4.02
C SER A 50 -9.58 18.56 -4.05
N PHE A 51 -8.68 18.57 -5.04
CA PHE A 51 -7.63 17.57 -5.22
C PHE A 51 -6.27 18.01 -4.67
N ILE A 52 -6.19 19.20 -4.07
CA ILE A 52 -4.93 19.77 -3.57
C ILE A 52 -4.95 19.87 -2.07
N ALA A 53 -3.81 19.52 -1.46
CA ALA A 53 -3.46 19.89 -0.11
C ALA A 53 -2.40 21.00 -0.12
N THR A 54 -2.48 21.89 0.85
CA THR A 54 -1.52 23.01 1.00
C THR A 54 -0.51 22.78 2.09
N GLU A 55 -0.82 21.92 3.07
CA GLU A 55 -0.01 21.63 4.25
C GLU A 55 0.25 20.12 4.38
N SER A 56 1.35 19.76 5.04
CA SER A 56 1.62 18.38 5.48
C SER A 56 2.22 18.38 6.89
N ALA A 57 1.83 17.41 7.70
CA ALA A 57 2.50 17.12 8.96
C ALA A 57 3.50 15.95 8.84
N ALA A 58 3.43 15.19 7.77
CA ALA A 58 4.27 14.02 7.59
C ALA A 58 5.74 14.38 7.37
N GLY A 59 6.03 15.50 6.71
CA GLY A 59 7.40 15.88 6.36
C GLY A 59 8.29 16.29 7.53
N THR A 60 7.71 16.86 8.59
CA THR A 60 8.46 17.41 9.73
C THR A 60 7.82 17.08 11.09
N ARG A 61 6.81 16.24 11.13
CA ARG A 61 5.92 15.98 12.30
C ARG A 61 5.16 17.22 12.81
N ILE A 62 5.29 18.35 12.12
CA ILE A 62 4.64 19.63 12.40
C ILE A 62 3.91 20.05 11.13
N ALA A 63 2.68 20.58 11.26
CA ALA A 63 1.95 21.11 10.11
C ALA A 63 2.75 22.23 9.44
N THR A 64 3.16 22.00 8.20
CA THR A 64 4.03 22.90 7.44
C THR A 64 3.52 23.02 6.01
N ASP A 65 3.50 24.25 5.48
CA ASP A 65 3.18 24.47 4.07
C ASP A 65 4.08 23.64 3.17
N LEU A 66 3.49 22.90 2.22
CA LEU A 66 4.23 22.03 1.30
C LEU A 66 5.31 22.78 0.51
N ILE A 67 5.06 24.07 0.23
CA ILE A 67 6.00 24.91 -0.51
C ILE A 67 7.27 25.23 0.28
N ASN A 68 7.22 25.15 1.60
CA ASN A 68 8.36 25.44 2.48
C ASN A 68 9.18 24.19 2.87
N LEU A 69 8.76 22.99 2.44
CA LEU A 69 9.48 21.76 2.72
C LEU A 69 10.54 21.49 1.63
N PRO A 70 11.81 21.16 1.97
CA PRO A 70 12.87 20.99 0.97
C PRO A 70 12.89 19.61 0.29
N PHE A 71 11.74 18.97 0.13
CA PHE A 71 11.57 17.67 -0.53
C PHE A 71 10.18 17.55 -1.15
N SER A 72 9.98 16.53 -2.00
CA SER A 72 8.70 16.31 -2.66
C SER A 72 7.76 15.47 -1.80
N ILE A 73 6.51 15.92 -1.70
CA ILE A 73 5.39 15.21 -1.08
C ILE A 73 4.22 15.21 -2.04
N SER A 74 3.64 14.04 -2.28
CA SER A 74 2.33 13.92 -2.95
C SER A 74 1.24 13.69 -1.92
N VAL A 75 0.10 14.34 -2.08
CA VAL A 75 -1.05 14.20 -1.19
C VAL A 75 -2.28 13.87 -2.02
N LEU A 76 -2.98 12.79 -1.65
CA LEU A 76 -4.28 12.45 -2.19
C LEU A 76 -5.36 12.78 -1.15
N THR A 77 -6.27 13.66 -1.48
CA THR A 77 -7.37 14.10 -0.61
C THR A 77 -8.51 13.08 -0.58
N GLU A 78 -9.33 13.11 0.47
CA GLU A 78 -10.56 12.30 0.54
C GLU A 78 -11.47 12.54 -0.67
N GLU A 79 -11.61 13.81 -1.09
CA GLU A 79 -12.47 14.15 -2.22
C GLU A 79 -12.02 13.49 -3.51
N PHE A 80 -10.70 13.49 -3.79
CA PHE A 80 -10.11 12.80 -4.94
C PHE A 80 -10.38 11.29 -4.91
N VAL A 81 -10.07 10.65 -3.77
CA VAL A 81 -10.25 9.20 -3.58
C VAL A 81 -11.71 8.79 -3.77
N ARG A 82 -12.64 9.58 -3.24
CA ARG A 82 -14.07 9.29 -3.34
C ARG A 82 -14.63 9.53 -4.74
N GLU A 83 -14.24 10.62 -5.42
CA GLU A 83 -14.73 10.96 -6.77
C GLU A 83 -14.43 9.85 -7.78
N PHE A 84 -13.19 9.31 -7.72
CA PHE A 84 -12.73 8.27 -8.64
C PHE A 84 -12.84 6.85 -8.06
N GLN A 85 -13.44 6.68 -6.87
CA GLN A 85 -13.62 5.39 -6.18
C GLN A 85 -12.31 4.59 -5.97
N LEU A 86 -11.23 5.28 -5.62
CA LEU A 86 -9.90 4.72 -5.39
C LEU A 86 -9.78 4.22 -3.94
N PHE A 87 -10.61 3.27 -3.55
CA PHE A 87 -10.76 2.87 -2.15
C PHE A 87 -9.55 2.12 -1.58
N ASP A 88 -8.81 1.42 -2.42
CA ASP A 88 -7.60 0.70 -2.05
C ASP A 88 -6.33 1.48 -2.47
N LEU A 89 -5.25 1.30 -1.70
CA LEU A 89 -3.97 1.96 -1.99
C LEU A 89 -3.41 1.61 -3.38
N ASP A 90 -3.64 0.39 -3.83
CA ASP A 90 -3.17 -0.05 -5.15
C ASP A 90 -3.85 0.73 -6.29
N GLN A 91 -5.12 1.15 -6.09
CA GLN A 91 -5.85 2.03 -7.02
C GLN A 91 -5.36 3.49 -6.93
N GLN A 92 -4.86 3.91 -5.76
CA GLN A 92 -4.30 5.25 -5.54
C GLN A 92 -2.88 5.40 -6.11
N ALA A 93 -2.12 4.30 -6.13
CA ALA A 93 -0.69 4.29 -6.49
C ALA A 93 -0.38 4.94 -7.84
N PRO A 94 -1.13 4.74 -8.93
CA PRO A 94 -0.85 5.37 -10.22
C PRO A 94 -0.89 6.90 -10.19
N PHE A 95 -1.65 7.50 -9.26
CA PHE A 95 -1.81 8.95 -9.13
C PHE A 95 -0.72 9.59 -8.25
N ILE A 96 0.30 8.83 -7.88
CA ILE A 96 1.47 9.30 -7.12
C ILE A 96 2.72 9.02 -7.97
N SER A 97 3.42 10.05 -8.37
CA SER A 97 4.57 9.93 -9.28
C SER A 97 5.66 9.02 -8.73
N GLY A 98 6.11 8.07 -9.54
CA GLY A 98 7.14 7.09 -9.19
C GLY A 98 6.69 6.01 -8.23
N MET A 99 5.38 5.87 -7.98
CA MET A 99 4.79 4.81 -7.17
C MET A 99 4.27 3.67 -8.07
N ALA A 100 4.47 2.45 -7.65
CA ALA A 100 3.94 1.24 -8.28
C ALA A 100 3.12 0.46 -7.24
N ALA A 101 1.97 -0.05 -7.67
CA ALA A 101 1.10 -0.87 -6.85
C ALA A 101 1.82 -2.12 -6.34
N GLY A 102 1.40 -2.62 -5.20
CA GLY A 102 1.84 -3.89 -4.64
C GLY A 102 1.27 -5.08 -5.41
N ASP A 103 1.65 -6.28 -4.99
CA ASP A 103 1.05 -7.50 -5.52
C ASP A 103 -0.34 -7.71 -4.89
N PRO A 104 -1.42 -7.71 -5.66
CA PRO A 104 -2.77 -7.96 -5.15
C PRO A 104 -2.90 -9.33 -4.44
N ALA A 105 -2.04 -10.30 -4.79
CA ALA A 105 -1.97 -11.60 -4.11
C ALA A 105 -1.63 -11.48 -2.62
N ALA A 106 -0.91 -10.45 -2.23
CA ALA A 106 -0.58 -10.17 -0.84
C ALA A 106 -1.77 -9.61 -0.04
N GLY A 107 -2.94 -9.44 -0.66
CA GLY A 107 -4.18 -9.00 0.00
C GLY A 107 -4.16 -7.54 0.43
N GLY A 108 -3.71 -6.65 -0.46
CA GLY A 108 -3.76 -5.21 -0.27
C GLY A 108 -2.81 -4.71 0.82
N GLY A 109 -1.54 -4.62 0.53
CA GLY A 109 -0.58 -4.04 1.46
C GLY A 109 0.83 -4.59 1.40
N GLY A 110 1.12 -5.53 0.50
CA GLY A 110 2.47 -6.06 0.35
C GLY A 110 3.16 -5.52 -0.90
N GLY A 111 4.29 -4.85 -0.72
CA GLY A 111 5.18 -4.60 -1.84
C GLY A 111 4.91 -3.35 -2.66
N THR A 112 4.07 -2.41 -2.21
CA THR A 112 3.97 -1.09 -2.83
C THR A 112 5.35 -0.44 -2.89
N ARG A 113 5.71 0.09 -4.05
CA ARG A 113 7.04 0.65 -4.29
C ARG A 113 6.96 2.11 -4.63
N LEU A 114 7.97 2.84 -4.19
CA LEU A 114 8.18 4.23 -4.51
C LEU A 114 9.64 4.40 -4.93
N ARG A 115 9.87 4.98 -6.11
CA ARG A 115 11.22 5.10 -6.67
C ARG A 115 11.98 3.76 -6.75
N GLY A 116 11.25 2.64 -6.95
CA GLY A 116 11.80 1.29 -7.04
C GLY A 116 12.00 0.55 -5.71
N PHE A 117 11.82 1.19 -4.57
CA PHE A 117 11.97 0.58 -3.25
C PHE A 117 10.61 0.32 -2.59
N THR A 118 10.47 -0.82 -1.91
CA THR A 118 9.27 -1.11 -1.10
C THR A 118 9.17 -0.11 0.04
N VAL A 119 7.99 0.48 0.22
CA VAL A 119 7.78 1.53 1.23
C VAL A 119 6.87 1.08 2.36
N PRO A 120 7.16 1.50 3.61
CA PRO A 120 6.34 1.20 4.77
C PRO A 120 5.12 2.12 4.83
N TYR A 121 4.10 1.65 5.54
CA TYR A 121 2.89 2.38 5.84
C TYR A 121 2.89 2.91 7.27
N PHE A 122 2.34 4.10 7.41
CA PHE A 122 2.11 4.74 8.71
C PHE A 122 0.66 5.23 8.81
N ARG A 123 0.14 5.29 10.02
CA ARG A 123 -1.09 6.03 10.33
C ARG A 123 -0.79 7.02 11.45
N ASN A 124 -1.04 8.30 11.18
CA ASN A 124 -0.72 9.38 12.12
C ASN A 124 0.73 9.31 12.67
N GLY A 125 1.69 8.85 11.85
CA GLY A 125 3.10 8.71 12.22
C GLY A 125 3.49 7.38 12.86
N PHE A 126 2.56 6.47 13.16
CA PHE A 126 2.87 5.12 13.67
C PHE A 126 2.89 4.09 12.54
N ALA A 127 3.91 3.24 12.57
CA ALA A 127 4.08 2.18 11.58
C ALA A 127 2.92 1.19 11.59
N ARG A 128 2.52 0.74 10.39
CA ARG A 128 1.53 -0.33 10.21
C ARG A 128 1.89 -1.19 9.01
N THR A 129 1.32 -2.39 8.94
CA THR A 129 1.61 -3.34 7.86
C THR A 129 0.56 -3.38 6.77
N GLN A 130 -0.58 -2.75 6.95
CA GLN A 130 -1.68 -2.72 5.99
C GLN A 130 -2.22 -1.31 5.84
N ALA A 131 -2.63 -0.94 4.63
CA ALA A 131 -3.37 0.29 4.42
C ALA A 131 -4.73 0.24 5.17
N PRO A 132 -5.16 1.32 5.82
CA PRO A 132 -6.48 1.44 6.42
C PRO A 132 -7.57 1.55 5.33
N ASP A 133 -8.82 1.38 5.71
CA ASP A 133 -9.94 1.70 4.83
C ASP A 133 -10.03 3.20 4.57
N SER A 134 -10.22 3.59 3.31
CA SER A 134 -10.26 4.99 2.88
C SER A 134 -11.36 5.81 3.55
N ASN A 135 -12.46 5.18 4.02
CA ASN A 135 -13.56 5.89 4.67
C ASN A 135 -13.14 6.56 5.99
N SER A 136 -12.16 5.99 6.72
CA SER A 136 -11.65 6.56 7.96
C SER A 136 -10.49 7.54 7.78
N ILE A 137 -10.05 7.76 6.51
CA ILE A 137 -8.87 8.54 6.17
C ILE A 137 -9.25 9.88 5.55
N ALA A 138 -8.69 10.96 6.08
CA ALA A 138 -8.86 12.30 5.55
C ALA A 138 -7.99 12.54 4.32
N ARG A 139 -6.76 11.97 4.32
CA ARG A 139 -5.85 12.05 3.18
C ARG A 139 -4.69 11.07 3.30
N THR A 140 -4.11 10.72 2.16
CA THR A 140 -2.88 9.92 2.04
C THR A 140 -1.73 10.85 1.70
N GLU A 141 -0.69 10.92 2.54
CA GLU A 141 0.53 11.70 2.32
C GLU A 141 1.68 10.76 1.97
N VAL A 142 2.39 11.03 0.87
CA VAL A 142 3.53 10.23 0.42
C VAL A 142 4.77 11.10 0.34
N ILE A 143 5.69 10.88 1.29
CA ILE A 143 6.97 11.58 1.36
C ILE A 143 7.99 10.75 0.58
N LYS A 144 8.68 11.37 -0.37
CA LYS A 144 9.59 10.69 -1.30
C LYS A 144 11.04 10.82 -0.82
N GLY A 145 11.84 9.75 -1.00
CA GLY A 145 13.25 9.69 -0.62
C GLY A 145 13.50 9.23 0.82
N PRO A 146 14.78 9.12 1.25
CA PRO A 146 15.13 8.67 2.59
C PRO A 146 14.57 9.59 3.67
N GLN A 147 13.81 9.04 4.63
CA GLN A 147 13.13 9.80 5.69
C GLN A 147 13.45 9.29 7.09
N SER A 148 14.55 8.56 7.26
CA SER A 148 14.89 7.99 8.57
C SER A 148 15.18 9.04 9.64
N ALA A 149 15.67 10.21 9.26
CA ALA A 149 15.84 11.32 10.20
C ALA A 149 14.51 11.76 10.85
N ILE A 150 13.35 11.50 10.22
CA ILE A 150 12.04 11.85 10.78
C ILE A 150 11.33 10.63 11.35
N TYR A 151 11.31 9.51 10.59
CA TYR A 151 10.51 8.33 10.90
C TYR A 151 11.31 7.17 11.51
N GLY A 152 12.65 7.30 11.63
CA GLY A 152 13.53 6.21 12.05
C GLY A 152 13.70 5.19 10.92
N ARG A 153 13.30 3.96 11.19
CA ARG A 153 13.47 2.81 10.30
C ARG A 153 12.57 2.87 9.09
N VAL A 154 13.06 3.33 7.97
CA VAL A 154 12.28 3.42 6.74
C VAL A 154 13.10 3.08 5.49
N SER A 155 12.39 2.67 4.45
CA SER A 155 12.94 2.39 3.14
C SER A 155 13.47 3.66 2.46
N PRO A 156 14.49 3.54 1.59
CA PRO A 156 15.03 4.68 0.86
C PRO A 156 14.04 5.31 -0.14
N GLY A 157 13.00 4.59 -0.54
CA GLY A 157 11.96 5.13 -1.44
C GLY A 157 11.12 6.23 -0.78
N GLY A 158 10.90 6.14 0.52
CA GLY A 158 10.07 7.07 1.26
C GLY A 158 9.09 6.40 2.22
N VAL A 159 8.00 7.10 2.56
CA VAL A 159 6.95 6.62 3.45
C VAL A 159 5.56 7.01 2.94
N ILE A 160 4.56 6.19 3.25
CA ILE A 160 3.14 6.49 3.04
C ILE A 160 2.51 6.69 4.41
N ASN A 161 1.96 7.86 4.67
CA ASN A 161 1.33 8.20 5.95
C ASN A 161 -0.16 8.52 5.74
N PHE A 162 -1.02 7.75 6.36
CA PHE A 162 -2.47 7.94 6.34
C PHE A 162 -2.89 8.84 7.50
N ILE A 163 -3.53 9.94 7.20
CA ILE A 163 -4.06 10.88 8.20
C ILE A 163 -5.52 10.53 8.46
N SER A 164 -5.86 10.16 9.69
CA SER A 164 -7.22 9.81 10.07
C SER A 164 -8.13 11.03 10.14
N LYS A 165 -9.42 10.83 9.82
CA LYS A 165 -10.46 11.82 10.05
C LYS A 165 -10.59 12.09 11.54
N LYS A 166 -10.81 13.33 11.91
CA LYS A 166 -11.02 13.75 13.30
C LYS A 166 -12.48 14.07 13.59
N PRO A 167 -12.94 14.01 14.85
CA PRO A 167 -14.26 14.46 15.25
C PRO A 167 -14.54 15.90 14.80
N GLY A 168 -15.71 16.12 14.20
CA GLY A 168 -16.19 17.43 13.80
C GLY A 168 -16.83 18.18 14.96
N THR A 169 -16.79 19.52 14.92
CA THR A 169 -17.41 20.39 15.92
C THR A 169 -18.91 20.58 15.69
N ARG A 170 -19.40 20.21 14.50
CA ARG A 170 -20.81 20.22 14.11
C ARG A 170 -21.26 18.83 13.73
N PHE A 171 -22.55 18.58 13.89
CA PHE A 171 -23.15 17.33 13.43
C PHE A 171 -23.03 17.25 11.90
N ALA A 172 -22.56 16.12 11.41
CA ALA A 172 -22.59 15.74 10.02
C ALA A 172 -22.65 14.21 9.92
N SER A 173 -23.35 13.72 8.90
CA SER A 173 -23.39 12.30 8.63
C SER A 173 -23.43 12.04 7.12
N GLY A 174 -22.90 10.87 6.73
CA GLY A 174 -22.89 10.42 5.36
C GLY A 174 -23.15 8.92 5.27
N LEU A 175 -23.85 8.50 4.23
CA LEU A 175 -24.04 7.11 3.86
C LEU A 175 -23.77 6.97 2.37
N SER A 176 -23.00 5.97 1.97
CA SER A 176 -22.72 5.67 0.57
C SER A 176 -22.86 4.19 0.30
N TYR A 177 -23.50 3.86 -0.82
CA TYR A 177 -23.59 2.51 -1.33
C TYR A 177 -23.04 2.47 -2.75
N VAL A 178 -22.15 1.52 -3.00
CA VAL A 178 -21.55 1.26 -4.31
C VAL A 178 -21.87 -0.17 -4.71
N THR A 179 -22.35 -0.36 -5.93
CA THR A 179 -22.57 -1.70 -6.53
C THR A 179 -22.03 -1.72 -7.95
N GLY A 180 -21.66 -2.90 -8.44
CA GLY A 180 -21.12 -2.99 -9.80
C GLY A 180 -20.64 -4.36 -10.21
N SER A 181 -19.77 -4.40 -11.20
CA SER A 181 -19.22 -5.62 -11.80
C SER A 181 -18.56 -6.51 -10.76
N TYR A 182 -18.60 -7.82 -10.99
CA TYR A 182 -18.03 -8.84 -10.10
C TYR A 182 -18.64 -8.83 -8.68
N ASP A 183 -19.96 -8.71 -8.61
CA ASP A 183 -20.74 -8.64 -7.38
C ASP A 183 -20.18 -7.61 -6.36
N HIS A 184 -19.52 -6.56 -6.88
CA HIS A 184 -18.98 -5.51 -6.03
C HIS A 184 -20.11 -4.81 -5.28
N GLN A 185 -20.04 -4.88 -3.96
CA GLN A 185 -20.93 -4.20 -3.04
C GLN A 185 -20.10 -3.54 -1.94
N ARG A 186 -20.26 -2.24 -1.75
CA ARG A 186 -19.63 -1.49 -0.66
C ARG A 186 -20.65 -0.56 -0.04
N ILE A 187 -20.90 -0.75 1.25
CA ILE A 187 -21.64 0.19 2.07
C ILE A 187 -20.65 0.88 3.01
N SER A 188 -20.69 2.19 3.07
CA SER A 188 -19.86 2.97 3.99
C SER A 188 -20.65 4.12 4.56
N GLY A 189 -20.47 4.39 5.84
CA GLY A 189 -21.14 5.47 6.55
C GLY A 189 -20.20 6.16 7.52
N ASP A 190 -20.49 7.42 7.80
CA ASP A 190 -19.80 8.18 8.80
C ASP A 190 -20.77 9.11 9.53
N ILE A 191 -20.50 9.34 10.81
CA ILE A 191 -21.25 10.27 11.65
C ILE A 191 -20.28 10.97 12.61
N THR A 192 -20.44 12.26 12.75
CA THR A 192 -19.59 13.07 13.62
C THR A 192 -20.37 14.24 14.23
N GLY A 193 -19.92 14.74 15.38
CA GLY A 193 -20.52 15.91 16.02
C GLY A 193 -20.14 16.06 17.49
N PRO A 194 -20.70 17.06 18.17
CA PRO A 194 -20.52 17.25 19.59
C PRO A 194 -21.43 16.30 20.40
N ILE A 195 -20.87 15.65 21.42
CA ILE A 195 -21.64 15.03 22.51
C ILE A 195 -21.94 16.12 23.56
N ILE A 196 -20.90 16.90 23.90
CA ILE A 196 -20.99 18.08 24.76
C ILE A 196 -20.45 19.25 23.94
N PRO A 197 -21.30 20.22 23.56
CA PRO A 197 -20.86 21.37 22.78
C PRO A 197 -19.63 22.06 23.39
N GLY A 198 -18.64 22.32 22.56
CA GLY A 198 -17.39 22.95 22.98
C GLY A 198 -16.43 22.08 23.81
N LYS A 199 -16.79 20.85 24.20
CA LYS A 199 -16.01 20.05 25.15
C LYS A 199 -15.73 18.61 24.71
N LEU A 200 -16.73 17.87 24.21
CA LEU A 200 -16.59 16.46 23.83
C LEU A 200 -17.19 16.21 22.46
N PHE A 201 -16.39 15.63 21.58
CA PHE A 201 -16.75 15.38 20.18
C PHE A 201 -16.49 13.92 19.84
N TYR A 202 -17.30 13.40 18.93
CA TYR A 202 -17.20 12.03 18.45
C TYR A 202 -17.16 11.96 16.93
N ARG A 203 -16.59 10.86 16.43
CA ARG A 203 -16.70 10.40 15.06
C ARG A 203 -16.76 8.89 15.04
N VAL A 204 -17.60 8.32 14.17
CA VAL A 204 -17.66 6.90 13.85
C VAL A 204 -17.68 6.75 12.34
N ASP A 205 -16.80 5.92 11.81
CA ASP A 205 -16.75 5.55 10.40
C ASP A 205 -16.91 4.03 10.32
N ALA A 206 -17.80 3.55 9.45
CA ALA A 206 -18.05 2.13 9.24
C ALA A 206 -18.05 1.80 7.75
N THR A 207 -17.47 0.66 7.39
CA THR A 207 -17.46 0.16 6.03
C THR A 207 -17.60 -1.36 6.02
N HIS A 208 -18.43 -1.85 5.12
CA HIS A 208 -18.46 -3.25 4.73
C HIS A 208 -18.41 -3.34 3.21
N TYR A 209 -17.52 -4.17 2.67
CA TYR A 209 -17.47 -4.44 1.24
C TYR A 209 -17.21 -5.90 0.94
N ASP A 210 -17.81 -6.36 -0.15
CA ASP A 210 -17.69 -7.69 -0.71
C ASP A 210 -17.52 -7.55 -2.22
N PHE A 211 -16.56 -8.24 -2.81
CA PHE A 211 -16.41 -8.31 -4.26
C PHE A 211 -15.66 -9.56 -4.69
N GLU A 212 -15.86 -9.94 -5.93
CA GLU A 212 -15.25 -11.07 -6.59
C GLU A 212 -14.26 -10.62 -7.67
N ARG A 213 -13.61 -11.56 -8.33
CA ARG A 213 -12.76 -11.38 -9.51
C ARG A 213 -13.09 -12.44 -10.55
N PRO A 214 -12.59 -12.30 -11.80
CA PRO A 214 -12.75 -13.35 -12.82
C PRO A 214 -12.23 -14.73 -12.41
N THR A 215 -11.24 -14.78 -11.51
CA THR A 215 -10.67 -16.04 -11.00
C THR A 215 -11.67 -16.80 -10.13
N ASP A 216 -11.91 -18.08 -10.44
CA ASP A 216 -12.84 -18.93 -9.71
C ASP A 216 -12.58 -18.94 -8.20
N PHE A 217 -13.65 -18.91 -7.42
CA PHE A 217 -13.64 -18.91 -5.94
C PHE A 217 -12.96 -17.70 -5.30
N TRP A 218 -12.49 -16.73 -6.07
CA TRP A 218 -11.85 -15.55 -5.50
C TRP A 218 -12.91 -14.57 -4.96
N TYR A 219 -12.78 -14.18 -3.71
CA TYR A 219 -13.59 -13.13 -3.09
C TYR A 219 -12.80 -12.38 -2.03
N ASN A 220 -13.23 -11.17 -1.72
CA ASN A 220 -12.70 -10.36 -0.63
C ASN A 220 -13.87 -9.72 0.13
N ARG A 221 -14.02 -10.08 1.40
CA ARG A 221 -15.00 -9.53 2.34
C ARG A 221 -14.28 -8.80 3.43
N THR A 222 -14.58 -7.53 3.60
CA THR A 222 -13.92 -6.71 4.60
C THR A 222 -14.92 -5.87 5.37
N THR A 223 -14.79 -5.87 6.68
CA THR A 223 -15.52 -4.98 7.58
C THR A 223 -14.52 -4.13 8.33
N ASN A 224 -14.71 -2.81 8.28
CA ASN A 224 -13.95 -1.83 9.05
C ASN A 224 -14.89 -1.02 9.93
N LEU A 225 -14.47 -0.79 11.16
CA LEU A 225 -15.13 0.10 12.10
C LEU A 225 -14.07 0.98 12.75
N SER A 226 -14.22 2.28 12.68
CA SER A 226 -13.34 3.25 13.31
C SER A 226 -14.13 4.20 14.15
N GLY A 227 -13.70 4.41 15.40
CA GLY A 227 -14.29 5.36 16.33
C GLY A 227 -13.27 6.32 16.86
N SER A 228 -13.62 7.58 17.06
CA SER A 228 -12.77 8.55 17.74
C SER A 228 -13.55 9.48 18.64
N LEU A 229 -12.92 9.85 19.76
CA LEU A 229 -13.42 10.79 20.74
C LEU A 229 -12.36 11.87 20.96
N THR A 230 -12.75 13.13 20.89
CA THR A 230 -11.90 14.27 21.23
C THR A 230 -12.47 14.99 22.43
N TYR A 231 -11.70 15.05 23.52
CA TYR A 231 -12.06 15.73 24.75
C TYR A 231 -11.19 16.96 24.98
N LYS A 232 -11.80 18.13 25.04
CA LYS A 232 -11.17 19.40 25.38
C LYS A 232 -11.18 19.57 26.88
N LEU A 233 -10.08 19.21 27.54
CA LEU A 233 -9.93 19.36 28.98
C LEU A 233 -9.87 20.84 29.40
N SER A 234 -9.14 21.65 28.62
CA SER A 234 -8.98 23.09 28.80
C SER A 234 -8.78 23.79 27.45
N PRO A 235 -8.77 25.13 27.37
CA PRO A 235 -8.41 25.81 26.12
C PRO A 235 -7.07 25.40 25.54
N ASN A 236 -6.16 24.91 26.38
CA ASN A 236 -4.77 24.55 26.01
C ASN A 236 -4.53 23.04 25.98
N THR A 237 -5.49 22.20 26.35
CA THR A 237 -5.27 20.74 26.46
C THR A 237 -6.36 19.95 25.79
N LEU A 238 -5.97 19.06 24.90
CA LEU A 238 -6.83 18.21 24.10
C LEU A 238 -6.39 16.76 24.20
N PHE A 239 -7.34 15.85 24.40
CA PHE A 239 -7.14 14.41 24.30
C PHE A 239 -7.93 13.86 23.11
N THR A 240 -7.33 12.99 22.33
CA THR A 240 -8.03 12.26 21.26
C THR A 240 -7.75 10.78 21.42
N LEU A 241 -8.82 9.99 21.60
CA LEU A 241 -8.80 8.53 21.58
C LEU A 241 -9.34 8.07 20.23
N GLU A 242 -8.63 7.20 19.56
CA GLU A 242 -9.06 6.55 18.31
C GLU A 242 -8.98 5.03 18.48
N HIS A 243 -9.96 4.31 17.94
CA HIS A 243 -9.94 2.86 17.84
C HIS A 243 -10.38 2.45 16.45
N GLU A 244 -9.69 1.46 15.87
CA GLU A 244 -10.00 0.88 14.57
C GLU A 244 -10.01 -0.63 14.67
N TYR A 245 -11.09 -1.23 14.20
CA TYR A 245 -11.24 -2.66 14.00
C TYR A 245 -11.34 -2.96 12.51
N THR A 246 -10.54 -3.92 12.04
CA THR A 246 -10.59 -4.46 10.68
C THR A 246 -10.70 -5.97 10.72
N ASN A 247 -11.65 -6.52 9.98
CA ASN A 247 -11.77 -7.94 9.73
C ASN A 247 -11.88 -8.18 8.23
N ARG A 248 -10.87 -8.82 7.65
CA ARG A 248 -10.81 -9.17 6.23
C ARG A 248 -10.79 -10.68 6.08
N ILE A 249 -11.69 -11.20 5.27
CA ILE A 249 -11.73 -12.60 4.86
C ILE A 249 -11.65 -12.62 3.34
N MET A 250 -10.65 -13.29 2.83
CA MET A 250 -10.47 -13.42 1.40
C MET A 250 -10.18 -14.87 1.05
N GLN A 251 -10.73 -15.32 -0.06
CA GLN A 251 -10.25 -16.53 -0.70
C GLN A 251 -9.25 -16.10 -1.75
N GLY A 252 -7.97 -16.30 -1.42
CA GLY A 252 -6.89 -16.03 -2.34
C GLY A 252 -6.74 -17.19 -3.31
N GLY A 253 -6.17 -16.90 -4.45
CA GLY A 253 -5.78 -17.90 -5.43
C GLY A 253 -5.02 -17.24 -6.55
N GLN A 254 -4.17 -18.00 -7.20
CA GLN A 254 -3.45 -17.56 -8.38
C GLN A 254 -4.12 -18.20 -9.60
N SER A 255 -4.39 -17.41 -10.63
CA SER A 255 -4.91 -17.93 -11.89
C SER A 255 -3.90 -18.86 -12.56
N PHE A 256 -2.61 -18.55 -12.39
CA PHE A 256 -1.50 -19.33 -12.93
C PHE A 256 -0.18 -18.95 -12.22
N THR A 257 0.83 -19.77 -12.45
CA THR A 257 2.19 -19.58 -11.93
C THR A 257 3.19 -19.47 -13.09
N ARG A 258 4.44 -19.18 -12.73
CA ARG A 258 5.52 -19.11 -13.70
C ARG A 258 5.62 -20.35 -14.56
N TRP A 259 5.95 -20.17 -15.81
CA TRP A 259 6.27 -21.25 -16.72
C TRP A 259 7.69 -21.73 -16.48
N THR A 260 7.86 -23.03 -16.35
CA THR A 260 9.16 -23.67 -16.27
C THR A 260 9.22 -24.76 -17.35
N ARG A 261 10.30 -24.78 -18.10
CA ARG A 261 10.61 -25.89 -19.00
C ARG A 261 11.45 -26.90 -18.26
N VAL A 262 11.02 -28.14 -18.23
CA VAL A 262 11.79 -29.27 -17.70
C VAL A 262 12.27 -30.09 -18.87
N SER A 263 13.50 -29.91 -19.33
CA SER A 263 14.29 -30.84 -20.15
C SER A 263 15.63 -30.23 -20.56
N GLY A 264 16.70 -30.68 -19.95
CA GLY A 264 18.09 -30.39 -20.34
C GLY A 264 18.52 -28.91 -20.29
N PRO A 265 19.78 -28.61 -20.33
CA PRO A 265 20.28 -27.23 -20.39
C PRO A 265 19.78 -26.54 -21.67
N GLN A 266 19.18 -25.38 -21.54
CA GLN A 266 18.68 -24.60 -22.66
C GLN A 266 19.20 -23.20 -22.57
N THR A 267 19.66 -22.68 -23.69
CA THR A 267 20.12 -21.30 -23.82
C THR A 267 18.90 -20.42 -24.17
N ILE A 268 18.63 -19.42 -23.36
CA ILE A 268 17.67 -18.35 -23.69
C ILE A 268 18.51 -17.31 -24.48
N THR A 269 18.19 -17.12 -25.74
CA THR A 269 18.86 -16.14 -26.59
C THR A 269 18.14 -14.78 -26.50
N GLU A 270 18.91 -13.71 -26.69
CA GLU A 270 18.36 -12.36 -26.85
C GLU A 270 17.33 -12.32 -28.00
N GLY A 271 16.16 -11.74 -27.76
CA GLY A 271 15.06 -11.70 -28.73
C GLY A 271 14.06 -12.85 -28.64
N SER A 272 14.25 -13.80 -27.71
CA SER A 272 13.20 -14.79 -27.40
C SER A 272 11.98 -14.10 -26.80
N VAL A 273 10.82 -14.34 -27.42
CA VAL A 273 9.55 -13.80 -26.94
C VAL A 273 8.86 -14.86 -26.08
N PHE A 274 8.48 -14.49 -24.87
CA PHE A 274 7.82 -15.36 -23.91
C PHE A 274 6.44 -14.80 -23.57
N TYR A 275 5.41 -15.59 -23.79
CA TYR A 275 4.04 -15.22 -23.49
C TYR A 275 3.53 -15.97 -22.26
N MET A 276 2.63 -15.32 -21.53
CA MET A 276 1.92 -16.01 -20.46
C MET A 276 0.85 -16.96 -21.06
N PRO A 277 0.47 -18.01 -20.34
CA PRO A 277 -0.49 -19.00 -20.83
C PRO A 277 -1.80 -18.44 -21.36
N ASP A 278 -2.31 -17.38 -20.74
CA ASP A 278 -3.57 -16.74 -21.14
C ASP A 278 -3.47 -16.00 -22.48
N GLN A 279 -2.33 -15.45 -22.83
CA GLN A 279 -2.07 -14.83 -24.13
C GLN A 279 -2.11 -15.85 -25.27
N VAL A 280 -1.70 -17.08 -24.96
CA VAL A 280 -1.65 -18.18 -25.93
C VAL A 280 -2.94 -19.00 -25.97
N LEU A 281 -3.55 -19.26 -24.83
CA LEU A 281 -4.62 -20.22 -24.61
C LEU A 281 -5.98 -19.59 -24.35
N GLY A 282 -6.03 -18.26 -24.26
CA GLY A 282 -7.26 -17.50 -24.11
C GLY A 282 -7.92 -17.61 -22.74
N LYS A 283 -9.16 -17.15 -22.66
CA LYS A 283 -9.92 -16.92 -21.43
C LYS A 283 -10.05 -18.12 -20.47
N ARG A 284 -9.74 -19.33 -20.89
CA ARG A 284 -9.93 -20.53 -20.09
C ARG A 284 -9.02 -20.59 -18.87
N LEU A 285 -7.80 -20.07 -18.99
CA LEU A 285 -6.85 -19.95 -17.86
C LEU A 285 -7.13 -18.76 -16.97
N ALA A 286 -7.83 -17.76 -17.45
CA ALA A 286 -8.20 -16.56 -16.72
C ALA A 286 -8.98 -16.84 -15.44
N GLN A 287 -9.84 -17.85 -15.50
CA GLN A 287 -10.74 -18.21 -14.41
C GLN A 287 -10.15 -19.29 -13.49
N PHE A 288 -9.16 -20.04 -13.98
CA PHE A 288 -8.62 -21.15 -13.21
C PHE A 288 -7.90 -20.69 -11.92
N ASN A 289 -8.30 -21.28 -10.80
CA ASN A 289 -7.69 -21.06 -9.51
C ASN A 289 -6.82 -22.28 -9.12
N VAL A 290 -5.50 -22.16 -9.22
CA VAL A 290 -4.58 -23.26 -8.90
C VAL A 290 -4.66 -23.73 -7.45
N ASN A 291 -5.13 -22.87 -6.54
CA ASN A 291 -5.27 -23.20 -5.12
C ASN A 291 -6.62 -23.90 -4.82
N GLY A 292 -7.54 -23.95 -5.79
CA GLY A 292 -8.83 -24.59 -5.65
C GLY A 292 -9.83 -23.80 -4.80
N ALA A 293 -10.93 -24.48 -4.45
CA ALA A 293 -12.10 -23.85 -3.81
C ALA A 293 -11.90 -23.45 -2.34
N ARG A 294 -10.81 -23.85 -1.70
CA ARG A 294 -10.58 -23.56 -0.29
C ARG A 294 -9.15 -23.09 -0.05
N ASN A 295 -8.95 -21.81 -0.12
CA ASN A 295 -7.69 -21.15 0.22
C ASN A 295 -8.01 -19.81 0.91
N VAL A 296 -8.47 -19.93 2.16
CA VAL A 296 -8.99 -18.79 2.92
C VAL A 296 -7.89 -18.11 3.69
N VAL A 297 -7.81 -16.82 3.56
CA VAL A 297 -6.96 -15.93 4.35
C VAL A 297 -7.85 -15.03 5.20
N LYS A 298 -7.64 -15.06 6.51
CA LYS A 298 -8.31 -14.17 7.47
C LYS A 298 -7.29 -13.23 8.08
N ARG A 299 -7.63 -11.96 8.13
CA ARG A 299 -6.81 -10.92 8.76
C ARG A 299 -7.68 -10.08 9.66
N LYS A 300 -7.31 -10.02 10.93
CA LYS A 300 -7.94 -9.13 11.90
C LYS A 300 -6.90 -8.15 12.41
N ALA A 301 -7.31 -6.92 12.65
CA ALA A 301 -6.48 -5.92 13.30
C ALA A 301 -7.36 -5.07 14.22
N ASP A 302 -6.85 -4.84 15.42
CA ASP A 302 -7.40 -3.93 16.42
C ASP A 302 -6.31 -2.92 16.75
N SER A 303 -6.58 -1.63 16.50
CA SER A 303 -5.61 -0.56 16.72
C SER A 303 -6.21 0.56 17.54
N SER A 304 -5.55 0.91 18.64
CA SER A 304 -5.96 2.03 19.51
C SER A 304 -4.85 3.06 19.55
N TYR A 305 -5.23 4.33 19.49
CA TYR A 305 -4.33 5.47 19.57
C TYR A 305 -4.86 6.45 20.61
N LEU A 306 -3.98 6.92 21.49
CA LEU A 306 -4.27 8.00 22.42
C LEU A 306 -3.30 9.14 22.15
N THR A 307 -3.83 10.31 21.85
CA THR A 307 -3.05 11.54 21.62
C THR A 307 -3.43 12.58 22.66
N MET A 308 -2.45 13.13 23.34
CA MET A 308 -2.55 14.36 24.14
C MET A 308 -1.82 15.48 23.40
N GLU A 309 -2.48 16.62 23.23
CA GLU A 309 -1.87 17.88 22.77
C GLU A 309 -2.04 18.93 23.83
N HIS A 310 -0.95 19.59 24.21
CA HIS A 310 -0.94 20.61 25.24
C HIS A 310 -0.11 21.82 24.81
N ARG A 311 -0.70 23.01 24.87
CA ARG A 311 -0.01 24.27 24.69
C ARG A 311 0.50 24.77 26.04
N ILE A 312 1.81 24.64 26.27
CA ILE A 312 2.48 25.09 27.48
C ILE A 312 2.54 26.62 27.52
N SER A 313 2.86 27.23 26.38
CA SER A 313 2.89 28.67 26.16
C SER A 313 2.53 29.00 24.70
N PRO A 314 2.35 30.23 24.28
CA PRO A 314 2.14 30.59 22.89
C PRO A 314 3.20 30.02 21.93
N ASP A 315 4.41 29.84 22.42
CA ASP A 315 5.58 29.40 21.64
C ASP A 315 5.99 27.94 21.88
N ILE A 316 5.44 27.28 22.91
CA ILE A 316 5.82 25.92 23.31
C ILE A 316 4.58 25.02 23.29
N ASN A 317 4.66 23.96 22.47
CA ASN A 317 3.61 22.94 22.39
C ASN A 317 4.19 21.55 22.65
N LEU A 318 3.43 20.73 23.35
CA LEU A 318 3.73 19.35 23.68
C LEU A 318 2.68 18.44 23.04
N ARG A 319 3.12 17.34 22.45
CA ARG A 319 2.27 16.24 22.03
C ARG A 319 2.81 14.92 22.57
N ALA A 320 1.96 14.13 23.18
CA ALA A 320 2.26 12.76 23.56
C ALA A 320 1.29 11.82 22.86
N ASN A 321 1.81 10.77 22.23
CA ASN A 321 1.05 9.76 21.52
C ASN A 321 1.37 8.37 22.05
N PHE A 322 0.35 7.55 22.16
CA PHE A 322 0.46 6.13 22.46
C PHE A 322 -0.32 5.34 21.41
N ALA A 323 0.26 4.25 20.91
CA ALA A 323 -0.37 3.33 19.97
C ALA A 323 -0.27 1.89 20.48
N TYR A 324 -1.35 1.16 20.36
CA TYR A 324 -1.42 -0.27 20.64
C TYR A 324 -2.16 -0.97 19.50
N THR A 325 -1.54 -1.97 18.91
CA THR A 325 -2.13 -2.74 17.79
C THR A 325 -1.93 -4.22 18.01
N THR A 326 -3.01 -4.98 17.87
CA THR A 326 -2.94 -6.43 17.73
C THR A 326 -3.38 -6.81 16.33
N ARG A 327 -2.71 -7.81 15.76
CA ARG A 327 -3.05 -8.34 14.44
C ARG A 327 -2.97 -9.85 14.44
N ALA A 328 -3.97 -10.49 13.87
CA ALA A 328 -4.01 -11.92 13.65
C ALA A 328 -4.13 -12.20 12.14
N TYR A 329 -3.26 -13.05 11.66
CA TYR A 329 -3.31 -13.60 10.31
C TYR A 329 -3.51 -15.11 10.40
N LEU A 330 -4.44 -15.62 9.60
CA LEU A 330 -4.68 -17.04 9.44
C LEU A 330 -4.81 -17.36 7.96
N LYS A 331 -4.04 -18.32 7.49
CA LYS A 331 -4.22 -18.95 6.18
C LYS A 331 -4.60 -20.41 6.38
N ASP A 332 -5.71 -20.82 5.78
CA ASP A 332 -6.17 -22.23 5.73
C ASP A 332 -6.39 -22.58 4.26
N GLY A 333 -5.51 -23.38 3.70
CA GLY A 333 -5.60 -23.68 2.29
C GLY A 333 -4.50 -24.58 1.75
N THR A 334 -3.97 -24.21 0.62
CA THR A 334 -2.89 -24.94 -0.04
C THR A 334 -1.67 -24.07 -0.24
N SER A 335 -0.49 -24.68 -0.25
CA SER A 335 0.67 -24.11 -0.90
C SER A 335 0.47 -24.22 -2.42
N THR A 336 0.81 -23.14 -3.12
CA THR A 336 0.81 -23.14 -4.58
C THR A 336 1.96 -24.00 -5.10
N PRO A 337 1.76 -24.85 -6.11
CA PRO A 337 2.85 -25.49 -6.84
C PRO A 337 3.83 -24.43 -7.33
N ALA A 338 5.11 -24.72 -7.29
CA ALA A 338 6.14 -23.70 -7.53
C ALA A 338 6.09 -23.14 -8.97
N THR A 339 5.83 -23.99 -9.94
CA THR A 339 5.84 -23.61 -11.35
C THR A 339 5.00 -24.58 -12.18
N TRP A 340 4.48 -24.09 -13.28
CA TRP A 340 3.94 -24.94 -14.34
C TRP A 340 5.11 -25.40 -15.24
N ALA A 341 5.27 -26.69 -15.41
CA ALA A 341 6.29 -27.25 -16.28
C ALA A 341 5.65 -27.87 -17.52
N THR A 342 6.26 -27.62 -18.65
CA THR A 342 5.97 -28.35 -19.88
C THR A 342 7.10 -29.36 -20.14
N ASN A 343 6.73 -30.56 -20.50
CA ASN A 343 7.68 -31.58 -21.01
C ASN A 343 7.32 -31.89 -22.47
N PRO A 344 7.66 -31.00 -23.41
CA PRO A 344 7.26 -31.14 -24.79
C PRO A 344 7.99 -32.32 -25.46
N THR A 345 7.24 -33.20 -26.10
CA THR A 345 7.81 -34.07 -27.12
C THR A 345 8.24 -33.24 -28.30
N ALA A 346 9.23 -33.73 -29.11
CA ALA A 346 9.72 -32.98 -30.24
C ALA A 346 8.64 -32.49 -31.23
N ALA A 347 7.60 -33.29 -31.48
CA ALA A 347 6.49 -32.93 -32.34
C ALA A 347 5.62 -31.77 -31.78
N ARG A 348 5.38 -31.73 -30.45
CA ARG A 348 4.63 -30.68 -29.79
C ARG A 348 5.42 -29.39 -29.68
N GLN A 349 6.71 -29.49 -29.51
CA GLN A 349 7.66 -28.41 -29.54
C GLN A 349 7.61 -27.64 -30.89
N THR A 350 7.47 -28.34 -31.99
CA THR A 350 7.37 -27.72 -33.32
C THR A 350 6.09 -26.91 -33.48
N VAL A 351 4.96 -27.41 -33.01
CA VAL A 351 3.67 -26.68 -33.06
C VAL A 351 3.73 -25.40 -32.24
N LEU A 352 4.29 -25.43 -31.06
CA LEU A 352 4.41 -24.27 -30.19
C LEU A 352 5.37 -23.22 -30.73
N ASN A 353 6.51 -23.63 -31.24
CA ASN A 353 7.48 -22.72 -31.87
C ASN A 353 6.87 -22.01 -33.08
N SER A 354 6.02 -22.68 -33.85
CA SER A 354 5.37 -22.08 -35.01
C SER A 354 4.28 -21.06 -34.66
N LEU A 355 3.67 -21.17 -33.48
CA LEU A 355 2.58 -20.30 -33.05
C LEU A 355 3.05 -19.10 -32.21
N THR A 356 4.05 -19.28 -31.37
CA THR A 356 4.35 -18.33 -30.29
C THR A 356 5.85 -18.15 -29.98
N GLY A 357 6.72 -19.02 -30.50
CA GLY A 357 8.12 -19.08 -30.06
C GLY A 357 8.28 -19.59 -28.62
N VAL A 358 7.21 -20.02 -27.96
CA VAL A 358 7.18 -20.49 -26.59
C VAL A 358 6.97 -21.99 -26.53
N TRP A 359 7.66 -22.64 -25.61
CA TRP A 359 7.59 -24.07 -25.36
C TRP A 359 6.39 -24.39 -24.47
N LEU A 360 5.26 -24.70 -25.07
CA LEU A 360 4.03 -25.01 -24.39
C LEU A 360 3.55 -26.39 -24.80
N ASP A 361 3.47 -27.33 -23.91
CA ASP A 361 2.69 -28.55 -24.14
C ASP A 361 1.25 -28.33 -23.70
N THR A 362 0.39 -27.99 -24.64
CA THR A 362 -1.04 -27.76 -24.37
C THR A 362 -1.79 -29.01 -23.94
N SER A 363 -1.21 -30.19 -24.09
CA SER A 363 -1.90 -31.46 -23.73
C SER A 363 -1.38 -32.08 -22.44
N ARG A 364 -0.22 -31.66 -21.92
CA ARG A 364 0.39 -32.24 -20.71
C ARG A 364 1.28 -31.24 -20.00
N GLY A 365 0.78 -30.07 -19.69
CA GLY A 365 1.42 -29.23 -18.68
C GLY A 365 1.39 -29.97 -17.34
N ILE A 366 2.49 -29.93 -16.62
CA ILE A 366 2.59 -30.45 -15.25
C ILE A 366 3.07 -29.36 -14.31
N TRP A 367 2.56 -29.36 -13.10
CA TRP A 367 3.11 -28.50 -12.06
C TRP A 367 4.41 -29.09 -11.53
N THR A 368 5.45 -28.26 -11.41
CA THR A 368 6.68 -28.64 -10.73
C THR A 368 6.54 -28.38 -9.24
N GLY A 369 6.52 -29.42 -8.48
CA GLY A 369 6.22 -29.38 -7.05
C GLY A 369 4.75 -29.63 -6.79
N ASP A 370 4.48 -30.59 -5.93
CA ASP A 370 3.13 -30.97 -5.56
C ASP A 370 2.44 -29.86 -4.78
N ARG A 371 1.16 -29.63 -5.07
CA ARG A 371 0.30 -28.87 -4.19
C ARG A 371 0.20 -29.58 -2.85
N ALA A 372 0.38 -28.87 -1.75
CA ALA A 372 0.32 -29.41 -0.39
C ALA A 372 -0.67 -28.62 0.45
N GLY A 373 -1.16 -29.22 1.53
CA GLY A 373 -1.92 -28.49 2.53
C GLY A 373 -1.02 -27.48 3.26
N ALA A 374 -1.52 -26.27 3.47
CA ALA A 374 -0.83 -25.21 4.18
C ALA A 374 -1.75 -24.51 5.17
N TYR A 375 -1.33 -24.46 6.42
CA TYR A 375 -1.99 -23.70 7.46
C TYR A 375 -0.95 -22.80 8.12
N GLN A 376 -1.28 -21.53 8.29
CA GLN A 376 -0.37 -20.56 8.87
C GLN A 376 -1.13 -19.62 9.80
N THR A 377 -0.57 -19.37 10.96
CA THR A 377 -0.99 -18.31 11.87
C THR A 377 0.16 -17.34 12.10
N ILE A 378 -0.15 -16.06 12.20
CA ILE A 378 0.80 -15.05 12.65
C ILE A 378 0.05 -14.09 13.55
N ASP A 379 0.49 -13.99 14.80
CA ASP A 379 -0.03 -13.05 15.77
C ASP A 379 1.02 -11.97 16.05
N TYR A 380 0.60 -10.72 15.94
CA TYR A 380 1.44 -9.55 16.19
C TYR A 380 0.88 -8.74 17.35
N VAL A 381 1.78 -8.24 18.17
CA VAL A 381 1.51 -7.18 19.14
C VAL A 381 2.48 -6.04 18.87
N GLU A 382 1.95 -4.85 18.66
CA GLU A 382 2.73 -3.63 18.43
C GLU A 382 2.36 -2.59 19.46
N LYS A 383 3.37 -1.91 20.03
CA LYS A 383 3.22 -0.81 20.98
C LYS A 383 4.12 0.33 20.55
N GLY A 384 3.58 1.53 20.49
CA GLY A 384 4.33 2.73 20.17
C GLY A 384 4.08 3.82 21.20
N PHE A 385 5.12 4.55 21.54
CA PHE A 385 5.03 5.77 22.31
C PHE A 385 5.87 6.85 21.62
N GLN A 386 5.37 8.07 21.62
CA GLN A 386 6.05 9.22 21.05
C GLN A 386 5.71 10.47 21.85
N ILE A 387 6.72 11.25 22.15
CA ILE A 387 6.58 12.59 22.73
C ILE A 387 7.31 13.61 21.87
N ASP A 388 6.62 14.67 21.52
CA ASP A 388 7.11 15.76 20.69
C ASP A 388 7.00 17.08 21.47
N LEU A 389 8.08 17.83 21.53
CA LEU A 389 8.13 19.18 22.08
C LEU A 389 8.53 20.15 20.98
N THR A 390 7.68 21.14 20.69
CA THR A 390 8.00 22.20 19.74
C THR A 390 8.24 23.51 20.46
N LYS A 391 9.20 24.29 19.96
CA LYS A 391 9.43 25.67 20.38
C LYS A 391 9.59 26.58 19.16
N LYS A 392 8.78 27.65 19.11
CA LYS A 392 9.01 28.81 18.24
C LYS A 392 9.93 29.80 18.96
N TRP A 393 10.87 30.32 18.23
CA TRP A 393 11.80 31.34 18.76
C TRP A 393 11.43 32.66 18.13
N ASN A 394 10.92 33.58 18.96
CA ASN A 394 10.51 34.91 18.55
C ASN A 394 11.73 35.85 18.59
N THR A 395 12.66 35.63 17.67
CA THR A 395 13.86 36.46 17.47
C THR A 395 13.68 37.28 16.19
N GLN A 396 14.71 38.03 15.80
CA GLN A 396 14.72 38.72 14.49
C GLN A 396 14.60 37.74 13.31
N ILE A 397 14.93 36.48 13.54
CA ILE A 397 14.85 35.37 12.58
C ILE A 397 13.78 34.41 13.08
N SER A 398 12.79 34.08 12.23
CA SER A 398 11.78 33.09 12.55
C SER A 398 12.40 31.69 12.57
N GLN A 399 12.31 31.03 13.71
CA GLN A 399 12.91 29.70 13.92
C GLN A 399 11.93 28.78 14.63
N ARG A 400 12.02 27.49 14.35
CA ARG A 400 11.25 26.45 15.03
C ARG A 400 12.11 25.24 15.31
N THR A 401 12.07 24.77 16.54
CA THR A 401 12.74 23.54 16.97
C THR A 401 11.70 22.50 17.37
N LEU A 402 11.88 21.26 16.93
CA LEU A 402 11.17 20.08 17.41
C LEU A 402 12.18 19.11 18.02
N VAL A 403 11.90 18.65 19.22
CA VAL A 403 12.58 17.51 19.85
C VAL A 403 11.57 16.39 19.99
N THR A 404 11.94 15.19 19.58
CA THR A 404 11.10 14.00 19.72
C THR A 404 11.88 12.88 20.39
N PHE A 405 11.18 12.16 21.26
CA PHE A 405 11.58 10.82 21.71
C PHE A 405 10.48 9.85 21.34
N ASP A 406 10.83 8.71 20.76
CA ASP A 406 9.87 7.66 20.43
C ASP A 406 10.38 6.27 20.73
N THR A 407 9.43 5.36 20.98
CA THR A 407 9.69 3.92 21.14
C THR A 407 8.73 3.12 20.28
N PHE A 408 9.17 1.96 19.85
CA PHE A 408 8.34 0.99 19.15
C PHE A 408 8.73 -0.43 19.56
N PHE A 409 7.76 -1.17 20.02
CA PHE A 409 7.87 -2.58 20.34
C PHE A 409 7.01 -3.38 19.37
N GLN A 410 7.54 -4.48 18.87
CA GLN A 410 6.80 -5.46 18.07
C GLN A 410 7.24 -6.86 18.46
N ASN A 411 6.27 -7.71 18.73
CA ASN A 411 6.51 -9.14 18.70
C ASN A 411 5.67 -9.80 17.61
N ASN A 412 6.15 -10.91 17.06
CA ASN A 412 5.34 -11.80 16.25
C ASN A 412 5.57 -13.25 16.68
N ASP A 413 4.49 -14.00 16.78
CA ASP A 413 4.48 -15.46 16.94
C ASP A 413 3.89 -16.05 15.66
N GLN A 414 4.68 -16.83 14.94
CA GLN A 414 4.30 -17.43 13.68
C GLN A 414 4.35 -18.94 13.79
N GLY A 415 3.24 -19.59 13.48
CA GLY A 415 3.14 -21.02 13.25
C GLY A 415 2.87 -21.34 11.79
N THR A 416 3.61 -22.26 11.22
CA THR A 416 3.38 -22.76 9.86
C THR A 416 3.28 -24.28 9.92
N TRP A 417 2.19 -24.82 9.40
CA TRP A 417 1.92 -26.25 9.33
C TRP A 417 1.81 -26.64 7.86
N ALA A 418 2.51 -27.69 7.50
CA ALA A 418 2.49 -28.26 6.16
C ALA A 418 2.00 -29.70 6.20
N LEU A 419 1.14 -30.06 5.26
CA LEU A 419 0.66 -31.40 5.03
C LEU A 419 1.12 -31.86 3.65
N ASN A 420 2.02 -32.83 3.64
CA ASN A 420 2.61 -33.41 2.43
C ASN A 420 2.84 -34.93 2.56
N GLY A 421 3.27 -35.58 1.51
CA GLY A 421 3.63 -37.00 1.51
C GLY A 421 2.50 -37.94 1.92
N ALA A 422 2.81 -38.95 2.70
CA ALA A 422 1.85 -39.99 3.16
C ALA A 422 0.70 -39.41 4.01
N PRO A 423 0.94 -38.48 4.96
CA PRO A 423 -0.15 -37.80 5.68
C PRO A 423 -1.11 -37.02 4.77
N LEU A 424 -0.60 -36.39 3.71
CA LEU A 424 -1.44 -35.74 2.72
C LEU A 424 -2.32 -36.75 1.99
N ASN A 425 -1.76 -37.88 1.52
CA ASN A 425 -2.53 -38.91 0.84
C ASN A 425 -3.63 -39.47 1.75
N ALA A 426 -3.34 -39.73 3.02
CA ALA A 426 -4.34 -40.19 3.99
C ALA A 426 -5.47 -39.16 4.18
N ALA A 427 -5.15 -37.88 4.27
CA ALA A 427 -6.14 -36.82 4.38
C ALA A 427 -7.01 -36.69 3.11
N LEU A 428 -6.42 -36.86 1.92
CA LEU A 428 -7.13 -36.85 0.64
C LEU A 428 -8.03 -38.08 0.49
N ASN A 429 -7.57 -39.25 0.92
CA ASN A 429 -8.37 -40.47 0.96
C ASN A 429 -9.62 -40.33 1.85
N ALA A 430 -9.48 -39.64 3.00
CA ALA A 430 -10.64 -39.35 3.85
C ALA A 430 -11.66 -38.40 3.21
N LEU A 431 -11.26 -37.68 2.17
CA LEU A 431 -12.16 -36.86 1.33
C LEU A 431 -12.72 -37.60 0.12
N GLY A 432 -12.46 -38.91 0.02
CA GLY A 432 -12.94 -39.76 -1.08
C GLY A 432 -12.03 -39.82 -2.31
N LEU A 433 -10.84 -39.21 -2.24
CA LEU A 433 -9.83 -39.24 -3.32
C LEU A 433 -8.93 -40.47 -3.12
N THR A 434 -9.38 -41.65 -3.47
CA THR A 434 -8.74 -42.93 -3.10
C THR A 434 -7.85 -43.53 -4.19
N THR A 435 -8.04 -43.13 -5.43
CA THR A 435 -7.22 -43.63 -6.54
C THR A 435 -5.96 -42.79 -6.77
N THR A 436 -4.89 -43.39 -7.25
CA THR A 436 -3.66 -42.67 -7.61
C THR A 436 -3.95 -41.56 -8.63
N ALA A 437 -4.85 -41.76 -9.55
CA ALA A 437 -5.23 -40.73 -10.52
C ALA A 437 -5.88 -39.52 -9.86
N GLN A 438 -6.79 -39.72 -8.91
CA GLN A 438 -7.45 -38.65 -8.15
C GLN A 438 -6.43 -37.89 -7.24
N LEU A 439 -5.56 -38.60 -6.57
CA LEU A 439 -4.50 -38.02 -5.73
C LEU A 439 -3.56 -37.13 -6.58
N ASN A 440 -3.13 -37.63 -7.73
CA ASN A 440 -2.28 -36.86 -8.64
C ASN A 440 -3.03 -35.67 -9.25
N ALA A 441 -4.29 -35.80 -9.59
CA ALA A 441 -5.10 -34.70 -10.08
C ALA A 441 -5.28 -33.59 -9.03
N TRP A 442 -5.41 -33.94 -7.75
CA TRP A 442 -5.43 -32.95 -6.69
C TRP A 442 -4.07 -32.25 -6.52
N LYS A 443 -2.96 -33.01 -6.53
CA LYS A 443 -1.61 -32.47 -6.35
C LYS A 443 -1.18 -31.61 -7.53
N ASN A 444 -1.54 -32.02 -8.73
CA ASN A 444 -1.14 -31.41 -9.99
C ASN A 444 -2.39 -31.05 -10.81
N PRO A 445 -3.10 -29.97 -10.45
CA PRO A 445 -4.34 -29.60 -11.11
C PRO A 445 -4.12 -29.23 -12.58
N ASP A 446 -5.00 -29.71 -13.44
CA ASP A 446 -4.99 -29.41 -14.87
C ASP A 446 -5.86 -28.18 -15.16
N PRO A 447 -5.29 -27.04 -15.56
CA PRO A 447 -6.06 -25.84 -15.87
C PRO A 447 -6.90 -25.97 -17.14
N PHE A 448 -6.60 -26.94 -18.02
CA PHE A 448 -7.38 -27.23 -19.23
C PHE A 448 -8.62 -28.09 -18.96
N ASN A 449 -8.61 -28.82 -17.85
CA ASN A 449 -9.74 -29.65 -17.42
C ASN A 449 -9.96 -29.50 -15.90
N PRO A 450 -10.33 -28.31 -15.43
CA PRO A 450 -10.44 -28.04 -14.00
C PRO A 450 -11.53 -28.86 -13.31
N GLY A 451 -12.57 -29.27 -14.02
CA GLY A 451 -13.65 -30.07 -13.47
C GLY A 451 -13.24 -31.47 -13.00
N VAL A 452 -12.11 -31.98 -13.49
CA VAL A 452 -11.60 -33.32 -13.12
C VAL A 452 -10.44 -33.20 -12.12
N SER A 453 -9.63 -32.14 -12.17
CA SER A 453 -8.35 -32.11 -11.50
C SER A 453 -8.14 -30.92 -10.52
N GLY A 454 -8.81 -29.80 -10.71
CA GLY A 454 -8.44 -28.56 -10.01
C GLY A 454 -9.26 -28.26 -8.77
N TYR A 455 -10.51 -28.74 -8.67
CA TYR A 455 -11.47 -28.21 -7.71
C TYR A 455 -11.92 -29.20 -6.64
N TYR A 456 -11.12 -30.22 -6.42
CA TYR A 456 -11.33 -31.11 -5.28
C TYR A 456 -11.19 -30.34 -3.95
N PRO A 457 -11.97 -30.71 -2.92
CA PRO A 457 -11.89 -30.04 -1.63
C PRO A 457 -10.48 -30.20 -1.01
N ASN A 458 -10.03 -29.17 -0.36
CA ASN A 458 -8.76 -29.22 0.39
C ASN A 458 -8.94 -29.99 1.69
N PRO A 459 -7.91 -30.75 2.14
CA PRO A 459 -7.94 -31.40 3.44
C PRO A 459 -8.09 -30.37 4.56
N GLN A 460 -8.86 -30.74 5.58
CA GLN A 460 -9.00 -29.93 6.78
C GLN A 460 -7.68 -29.89 7.56
N PHE A 461 -7.38 -28.75 8.16
CA PHE A 461 -6.28 -28.64 9.10
C PHE A 461 -6.47 -29.62 10.29
N ASN A 462 -5.44 -30.40 10.57
CA ASN A 462 -5.37 -31.26 11.73
C ASN A 462 -3.95 -31.20 12.34
N SER A 463 -3.81 -30.49 13.46
CA SER A 463 -2.51 -30.27 14.12
C SER A 463 -1.75 -31.55 14.48
N LYS A 464 -2.45 -32.70 14.62
CA LYS A 464 -1.81 -33.98 14.96
C LYS A 464 -1.05 -34.64 13.81
N THR A 465 -1.43 -34.32 12.57
CA THR A 465 -0.87 -34.96 11.36
C THR A 465 0.00 -34.02 10.54
N TRP A 466 0.05 -32.74 10.86
CA TRP A 466 0.79 -31.75 10.10
C TRP A 466 2.15 -31.48 10.76
N THR A 467 3.19 -31.36 9.92
CA THR A 467 4.50 -30.88 10.37
C THR A 467 4.40 -29.41 10.74
N VAL A 468 4.95 -29.03 11.87
CA VAL A 468 4.90 -27.65 12.37
C VAL A 468 6.29 -27.03 12.41
N ALA A 469 6.37 -25.79 11.92
CA ALA A 469 7.49 -24.89 12.18
C ALA A 469 6.96 -23.65 12.92
N ARG A 470 7.65 -23.26 13.98
CA ARG A 470 7.32 -22.06 14.76
C ARG A 470 8.51 -21.11 14.77
N SER A 471 8.23 -19.83 14.70
CA SER A 471 9.21 -18.78 14.91
C SER A 471 8.62 -17.67 15.77
N PHE A 472 9.45 -17.20 16.68
CA PHE A 472 9.15 -16.05 17.52
C PHE A 472 10.15 -14.94 17.22
N ASN A 473 9.67 -13.73 17.05
CA ASN A 473 10.53 -12.57 16.80
C ASN A 473 10.06 -11.40 17.65
N GLU A 474 10.99 -10.79 18.35
CA GLU A 474 10.76 -9.58 19.13
C GLU A 474 11.69 -8.46 18.68
N ARG A 475 11.16 -7.24 18.63
CA ARG A 475 11.89 -6.06 18.22
C ARG A 475 11.50 -4.90 19.10
N PHE A 476 12.49 -4.27 19.71
CA PHE A 476 12.31 -3.05 20.46
C PHE A 476 13.23 -1.97 19.91
N TYR A 477 12.65 -0.83 19.61
CA TYR A 477 13.38 0.32 19.10
C TYR A 477 13.08 1.53 19.94
N TYR A 478 14.06 2.40 20.08
CA TYR A 478 13.87 3.73 20.62
C TYR A 478 14.76 4.73 19.88
N GLY A 479 14.31 5.98 19.79
CA GLY A 479 15.02 6.99 19.04
C GLY A 479 14.78 8.38 19.56
N SER A 480 15.76 9.25 19.32
CA SER A 480 15.71 10.68 19.63
C SER A 480 15.94 11.48 18.36
N LEU A 481 15.07 12.44 18.09
CA LEU A 481 15.10 13.32 16.92
C LEU A 481 15.21 14.78 17.38
N LEU A 482 16.11 15.53 16.74
CA LEU A 482 16.11 16.98 16.71
C LEU A 482 15.83 17.45 15.29
N ASN A 483 14.80 18.27 15.11
CA ASN A 483 14.51 18.97 13.85
C ASN A 483 14.52 20.49 14.12
N HIS A 484 15.16 21.23 13.24
CA HIS A 484 15.22 22.69 13.32
C HIS A 484 14.97 23.30 11.95
N THR A 485 14.07 24.29 11.92
CA THR A 485 13.75 25.06 10.71
C THR A 485 14.02 26.53 10.97
N VAL A 486 14.66 27.19 10.02
CA VAL A 486 15.02 28.61 10.07
C VAL A 486 14.53 29.30 8.81
N GLU A 487 13.86 30.43 8.99
CA GLU A 487 13.44 31.33 7.93
C GLU A 487 14.40 32.54 7.87
N LEU A 488 15.05 32.67 6.73
CA LEU A 488 16.08 33.70 6.49
C LEU A 488 15.66 34.63 5.35
N MET A 489 16.39 35.73 5.19
CA MET A 489 16.20 36.67 4.07
C MET A 489 14.74 37.16 3.94
N ASN A 490 14.11 37.50 5.07
CA ASN A 490 12.70 37.94 5.13
C ASN A 490 11.73 36.94 4.44
N GLY A 491 11.88 35.66 4.74
CA GLY A 491 11.02 34.60 4.19
C GLY A 491 11.34 34.14 2.78
N ARG A 492 12.50 34.52 2.24
CA ARG A 492 12.94 34.05 0.92
C ARG A 492 13.74 32.77 0.95
N LEU A 493 14.42 32.47 2.06
CA LEU A 493 15.21 31.26 2.22
C LEU A 493 14.76 30.48 3.46
N PHE A 494 14.45 29.21 3.31
CA PHE A 494 14.12 28.30 4.39
C PHE A 494 15.17 27.21 4.45
N TRP A 495 15.77 27.04 5.60
CA TRP A 495 16.61 25.89 5.91
C TRP A 495 15.91 24.97 6.89
N THR A 496 15.97 23.66 6.64
CA THR A 496 15.48 22.63 7.55
C THR A 496 16.57 21.58 7.74
N GLY A 497 16.89 21.28 8.98
CA GLY A 497 17.84 20.25 9.38
C GLY A 497 17.22 19.29 10.38
N SER A 498 17.50 18.00 10.23
CA SER A 498 17.09 16.94 11.16
C SER A 498 18.25 16.03 11.46
N ALA A 499 18.39 15.64 12.72
CA ALA A 499 19.37 14.67 13.20
C ALA A 499 18.66 13.67 14.12
N ARG A 500 18.91 12.39 13.93
CA ARG A 500 18.27 11.33 14.71
C ARG A 500 19.25 10.24 15.06
N GLN A 501 19.18 9.76 16.29
CA GLN A 501 19.87 8.57 16.76
C GLN A 501 18.84 7.50 17.12
N ASP A 502 18.98 6.33 16.53
CA ASP A 502 18.15 5.16 16.80
C ASP A 502 18.96 4.04 17.44
N TRP A 503 18.31 3.27 18.31
CA TRP A 503 18.80 2.02 18.89
C TRP A 503 17.72 0.96 18.72
N GLY A 504 18.15 -0.29 18.45
CA GLY A 504 17.26 -1.43 18.30
C GLY A 504 17.81 -2.67 19.00
N LYS A 505 16.94 -3.36 19.72
CA LYS A 505 17.17 -4.69 20.27
C LYS A 505 16.29 -5.69 19.55
N PHE A 506 16.85 -6.85 19.19
CA PHE A 506 16.20 -7.87 18.39
C PHE A 506 16.37 -9.24 19.03
N THR A 507 15.31 -10.03 19.05
CA THR A 507 15.33 -11.46 19.32
C THR A 507 14.69 -12.18 18.13
N VAL A 508 15.38 -13.13 17.53
CA VAL A 508 14.88 -13.97 16.43
C VAL A 508 15.12 -15.42 16.83
N GLY A 509 14.05 -16.13 17.18
CA GLY A 509 14.17 -17.44 17.80
C GLY A 509 14.93 -17.35 19.12
N THR A 510 16.14 -17.91 19.18
CA THR A 510 17.06 -17.88 20.34
C THR A 510 18.22 -16.90 20.19
N ALA A 511 18.31 -16.20 19.04
CA ALA A 511 19.40 -15.28 18.76
C ALA A 511 19.04 -13.85 19.15
N ASP A 512 19.90 -13.17 19.91
CA ASP A 512 19.75 -11.79 20.34
C ASP A 512 20.79 -10.89 19.72
N GLY A 513 20.42 -9.64 19.45
CA GLY A 513 21.35 -8.65 18.92
C GLY A 513 20.87 -7.22 19.08
N ASN A 514 21.83 -6.29 19.04
CA ASN A 514 21.58 -4.86 19.15
C ASN A 514 22.14 -4.13 17.93
N LYS A 515 21.47 -3.06 17.52
CA LYS A 515 21.92 -2.16 16.46
C LYS A 515 21.71 -0.71 16.88
N ALA A 516 22.57 0.16 16.38
CA ALA A 516 22.39 1.61 16.50
C ALA A 516 22.69 2.27 15.14
N LYS A 517 22.04 3.40 14.87
CA LYS A 517 22.31 4.17 13.66
C LYS A 517 21.98 5.64 13.88
N PHE A 518 22.91 6.48 13.47
CA PHE A 518 22.69 7.92 13.31
C PHE A 518 22.24 8.22 11.87
N THR A 519 21.21 9.04 11.74
CA THR A 519 20.70 9.52 10.45
C THR A 519 20.46 11.01 10.50
N TYR A 520 20.58 11.65 9.34
CA TYR A 520 20.34 13.08 9.20
C TYR A 520 19.67 13.42 7.88
N SER A 521 19.01 14.56 7.86
CA SER A 521 18.58 15.21 6.63
C SER A 521 18.78 16.72 6.74
N THR A 522 19.14 17.35 5.64
CA THR A 522 19.24 18.81 5.56
C THR A 522 18.80 19.28 4.18
N GLY A 523 18.14 20.41 4.14
CA GLY A 523 17.67 20.96 2.87
C GLY A 523 17.35 22.43 2.93
N LEU A 524 17.29 23.03 1.75
CA LEU A 524 17.06 24.43 1.50
C LEU A 524 15.90 24.63 0.53
N ASN A 525 15.09 25.65 0.77
CA ASN A 525 14.12 26.20 -0.19
C ASN A 525 14.45 27.67 -0.40
N TYR A 526 14.59 28.07 -1.66
CA TYR A 526 14.82 29.46 -2.04
C TYR A 526 13.69 29.96 -2.96
N ARG A 527 12.98 30.98 -2.53
CA ARG A 527 11.91 31.63 -3.30
C ARG A 527 12.52 32.51 -4.38
N VAL A 528 12.68 31.97 -5.58
CA VAL A 528 13.24 32.67 -6.74
C VAL A 528 12.26 33.75 -7.22
N LEU A 529 10.97 33.38 -7.34
CA LEU A 529 9.89 34.28 -7.72
C LEU A 529 8.70 34.10 -6.76
N GLY A 530 8.84 34.63 -5.54
CA GLY A 530 7.85 34.53 -4.49
C GLY A 530 7.42 33.07 -4.22
N ARG A 531 6.11 32.79 -4.19
CA ARG A 531 5.55 31.43 -4.08
C ARG A 531 5.38 30.76 -5.44
N GLN A 532 5.56 31.51 -6.55
CA GLN A 532 5.35 30.96 -7.90
C GLN A 532 6.50 30.06 -8.34
N VAL A 533 7.74 30.36 -7.95
CA VAL A 533 8.91 29.54 -8.27
C VAL A 533 9.82 29.47 -7.05
N VAL A 534 9.93 28.28 -6.48
CA VAL A 534 10.78 27.95 -5.36
C VAL A 534 11.74 26.85 -5.78
N ALA A 535 13.03 27.12 -5.79
CA ALA A 535 14.06 26.13 -5.96
C ALA A 535 14.32 25.43 -4.62
N TYR A 536 14.51 24.12 -4.63
CA TYR A 536 14.80 23.39 -3.41
C TYR A 536 15.85 22.30 -3.64
N GLY A 537 16.49 21.90 -2.56
CA GLY A 537 17.38 20.76 -2.56
C GLY A 537 17.55 20.18 -1.17
N ASN A 538 17.72 18.86 -1.10
CA ASN A 538 18.02 18.18 0.16
C ASN A 538 19.00 17.03 -0.03
N ILE A 539 19.62 16.66 1.10
CA ILE A 539 20.40 15.46 1.28
C ILE A 539 19.85 14.75 2.50
N ALA A 540 19.61 13.45 2.39
CA ALA A 540 19.05 12.66 3.49
C ALA A 540 19.68 11.27 3.54
N THR A 541 19.82 10.75 4.76
CA THR A 541 20.25 9.37 5.02
C THR A 541 19.13 8.56 5.60
N GLY A 542 19.21 7.24 5.42
CA GLY A 542 18.23 6.32 5.94
C GLY A 542 18.84 4.97 6.31
N PHE A 543 18.08 4.17 7.01
CA PHE A 543 18.45 2.80 7.31
C PHE A 543 17.21 1.93 7.50
N ASN A 544 17.38 0.64 7.18
CA ASN A 544 16.45 -0.40 7.50
C ASN A 544 17.20 -1.48 8.31
N PRO A 545 16.92 -1.63 9.59
CA PRO A 545 17.51 -2.69 10.39
C PRO A 545 16.79 -3.99 10.06
N ALA A 546 17.17 -4.67 8.96
CA ALA A 546 16.74 -6.03 8.73
C ALA A 546 17.42 -6.91 9.80
N PRO A 547 16.70 -7.42 10.83
CA PRO A 547 17.30 -8.27 11.86
C PRO A 547 17.50 -9.67 11.27
N GLN A 548 18.56 -9.82 10.49
CA GLN A 548 18.98 -11.09 9.93
C GLN A 548 20.24 -11.53 10.66
N PHE A 549 20.19 -12.75 11.16
CA PHE A 549 21.34 -13.43 11.72
C PHE A 549 21.92 -14.34 10.65
N ASP A 550 23.24 -14.35 10.55
CA ASP A 550 23.92 -15.28 9.67
C ASP A 550 23.70 -16.72 10.16
N ALA A 551 23.36 -17.62 9.24
CA ALA A 551 22.93 -18.96 9.59
C ALA A 551 24.08 -19.85 10.15
N ASN A 552 25.33 -19.57 9.78
CA ASN A 552 26.49 -20.33 10.25
C ASN A 552 27.04 -19.77 11.57
N THR A 553 27.26 -18.47 11.60
CA THR A 553 27.95 -17.82 12.73
C THR A 553 27.01 -17.34 13.83
N GLY A 554 25.70 -17.24 13.55
CA GLY A 554 24.72 -16.65 14.46
C GLY A 554 24.91 -15.15 14.71
N GLN A 555 25.79 -14.48 13.96
CA GLN A 555 26.03 -13.05 14.11
C GLN A 555 24.96 -12.22 13.41
N LEU A 556 24.58 -11.09 14.02
CA LEU A 556 23.63 -10.14 13.44
C LEU A 556 24.29 -9.40 12.28
N LEU A 557 23.73 -9.54 11.07
CA LEU A 557 24.19 -8.82 9.88
C LEU A 557 23.96 -7.30 10.01
N GLY A 558 24.72 -6.50 9.27
CA GLY A 558 24.69 -5.02 9.30
C GLY A 558 23.33 -4.42 8.94
N ASN A 559 23.10 -3.15 9.26
CA ASN A 559 21.94 -2.41 8.78
C ASN A 559 22.03 -2.25 7.25
N GLN A 560 20.90 -2.37 6.56
CA GLN A 560 20.80 -1.82 5.23
C GLN A 560 20.77 -0.30 5.35
N GLU A 561 21.66 0.38 4.67
CA GLU A 561 21.82 1.82 4.75
C GLU A 561 21.38 2.50 3.45
N SER A 562 21.02 3.76 3.53
CA SER A 562 20.69 4.52 2.34
C SER A 562 21.11 5.97 2.44
N ALA A 563 21.40 6.55 1.29
CA ALA A 563 21.64 7.99 1.13
C ALA A 563 20.92 8.45 -0.15
N GLY A 564 20.44 9.68 -0.12
CA GLY A 564 19.76 10.27 -1.26
C GLY A 564 19.93 11.77 -1.35
N VAL A 565 19.94 12.27 -2.57
CA VAL A 565 19.94 13.68 -2.92
C VAL A 565 18.71 13.96 -3.77
N GLU A 566 18.04 15.07 -3.51
CA GLU A 566 16.93 15.55 -4.32
C GLU A 566 17.10 17.05 -4.57
N LEU A 567 16.91 17.45 -5.84
CA LEU A 567 16.90 18.85 -6.28
C LEU A 567 15.64 19.08 -7.09
N GLY A 568 15.10 20.29 -7.04
CA GLY A 568 13.88 20.53 -7.81
C GLY A 568 13.36 21.96 -7.75
N PHE A 569 12.20 22.11 -8.38
CA PHE A 569 11.42 23.34 -8.38
C PHE A 569 9.99 23.03 -7.98
N LYS A 570 9.37 23.91 -7.25
CA LYS A 570 7.96 23.86 -6.92
C LYS A 570 7.36 25.24 -6.85
N GLY A 571 6.05 25.31 -6.95
CA GLY A 571 5.36 26.58 -6.90
C GLY A 571 3.87 26.44 -6.85
N VAL A 572 3.22 27.58 -6.59
CA VAL A 572 1.78 27.75 -6.64
C VAL A 572 1.42 28.87 -7.61
N LEU A 573 0.43 28.62 -8.42
CA LEU A 573 -0.02 29.47 -9.53
C LEU A 573 -1.51 29.74 -9.40
N LEU A 574 -2.06 30.62 -10.24
CA LEU A 574 -3.49 30.90 -10.33
C LEU A 574 -4.09 31.33 -8.97
N ASN A 575 -3.40 32.22 -8.24
CA ASN A 575 -3.77 32.66 -6.88
C ASN A 575 -3.87 31.47 -5.89
N ASP A 576 -2.81 30.68 -5.83
CA ASP A 576 -2.62 29.50 -4.95
C ASP A 576 -3.61 28.34 -5.22
N ARG A 577 -4.32 28.36 -6.36
CA ARG A 577 -5.29 27.31 -6.72
C ARG A 577 -4.69 26.15 -7.52
N PHE A 578 -3.46 26.29 -7.99
CA PHE A 578 -2.76 25.28 -8.79
C PHE A 578 -1.32 25.15 -8.32
N SER A 579 -0.88 23.94 -8.02
CA SER A 579 0.47 23.66 -7.55
C SER A 579 1.23 22.77 -8.52
N TYR A 580 2.56 22.89 -8.53
CA TYR A 580 3.44 22.00 -9.25
C TYR A 580 4.68 21.67 -8.43
N THR A 581 5.27 20.49 -8.68
CA THR A 581 6.54 20.05 -8.12
C THR A 581 7.31 19.25 -9.16
N LEU A 582 8.50 19.71 -9.53
CA LEU A 582 9.46 19.00 -10.34
C LEU A 582 10.63 18.57 -9.46
N ALA A 583 10.94 17.30 -9.43
CA ALA A 583 12.01 16.72 -8.62
C ALA A 583 12.96 15.87 -9.48
N PHE A 584 14.26 16.01 -9.24
CA PHE A 584 15.32 15.12 -9.71
C PHE A 584 15.93 14.44 -8.49
N PHE A 585 16.08 13.13 -8.53
CA PHE A 585 16.56 12.38 -7.37
C PHE A 585 17.63 11.35 -7.75
N ASP A 586 18.50 11.07 -6.78
CA ASP A 586 19.48 10.00 -6.81
C ASP A 586 19.53 9.38 -5.40
N VAL A 587 19.15 8.11 -5.29
CA VAL A 587 19.01 7.40 -4.03
C VAL A 587 19.69 6.04 -4.14
N GLU A 588 20.56 5.73 -3.20
CA GLU A 588 21.25 4.44 -3.13
C GLU A 588 20.90 3.71 -1.83
N GLN A 589 20.68 2.41 -1.92
CA GLN A 589 20.55 1.50 -0.80
C GLN A 589 21.71 0.53 -0.81
N ASP A 590 22.48 0.54 0.25
CA ASP A 590 23.66 -0.26 0.44
C ASP A 590 23.45 -1.36 1.52
N ASN A 591 24.45 -2.24 1.65
CA ASN A 591 24.47 -3.32 2.63
C ASN A 591 23.28 -4.30 2.49
N GLN A 592 22.77 -4.50 1.28
CA GLN A 592 21.82 -5.56 1.01
C GLN A 592 22.49 -6.92 1.15
N VAL A 593 21.81 -7.86 1.81
CA VAL A 593 22.37 -9.19 2.12
C VAL A 593 22.45 -10.05 0.86
N THR A 594 23.60 -10.67 0.67
CA THR A 594 23.88 -11.67 -0.39
C THR A 594 24.56 -12.88 0.23
N ASP A 595 24.65 -13.98 -0.52
CA ASP A 595 25.51 -15.10 -0.15
C ASP A 595 26.98 -14.63 -0.10
N ASN A 596 27.78 -15.29 0.75
CA ASN A 596 29.20 -15.02 0.89
C ASN A 596 29.99 -15.72 -0.24
N PRO A 597 30.69 -15.00 -1.13
CA PRO A 597 31.48 -15.62 -2.20
C PRO A 597 32.68 -16.41 -1.66
N GLU A 598 33.18 -16.11 -0.46
CA GLU A 598 34.27 -16.84 0.19
C GLU A 598 33.79 -18.14 0.86
N ASN A 599 32.47 -18.30 1.01
CA ASN A 599 31.85 -19.51 1.56
C ASN A 599 30.66 -19.96 0.69
N PRO A 600 30.91 -20.41 -0.55
CA PRO A 600 29.86 -20.82 -1.47
C PRO A 600 28.97 -21.91 -0.89
N GLY A 601 27.65 -21.65 -0.86
CA GLY A 601 26.67 -22.57 -0.29
C GLY A 601 26.66 -22.65 1.23
N GLY A 602 27.53 -21.91 1.94
CA GLY A 602 27.58 -21.92 3.41
C GLY A 602 28.16 -23.21 3.98
N LEU A 603 29.05 -23.88 3.25
CA LEU A 603 29.59 -25.18 3.63
C LEU A 603 30.59 -25.11 4.78
N ASP A 604 31.36 -24.04 4.87
CA ASP A 604 32.26 -23.79 6.02
C ASP A 604 31.46 -23.08 7.13
N LEU A 605 31.19 -23.81 8.20
CA LEU A 605 30.42 -23.30 9.33
C LEU A 605 31.19 -22.27 10.18
N SER A 606 32.51 -22.13 9.99
CA SER A 606 33.33 -21.11 10.67
C SER A 606 33.25 -19.73 9.96
N LEU A 607 32.83 -19.71 8.72
CA LEU A 607 32.66 -18.49 7.93
C LEU A 607 31.17 -18.10 7.80
N PRO A 608 30.86 -16.80 7.69
CA PRO A 608 29.51 -16.38 7.43
C PRO A 608 28.96 -16.98 6.13
N ARG A 609 27.72 -17.44 6.15
CA ARG A 609 26.99 -17.85 4.94
C ARG A 609 26.54 -16.63 4.13
N SER A 610 26.19 -15.57 4.80
CA SER A 610 25.65 -14.35 4.19
C SER A 610 26.43 -13.11 4.63
N ILE A 611 26.60 -12.17 3.72
CA ILE A 611 27.30 -10.91 3.95
C ILE A 611 26.50 -9.70 3.43
N PRO A 612 26.74 -8.46 3.92
CA PRO A 612 26.21 -7.24 3.33
C PRO A 612 26.95 -6.90 2.02
N GLY A 613 26.60 -7.59 0.94
CA GLY A 613 27.38 -7.62 -0.32
C GLY A 613 26.75 -6.94 -1.54
N ALA A 614 25.53 -6.38 -1.45
CA ALA A 614 24.87 -5.76 -2.59
C ALA A 614 24.42 -4.33 -2.34
N ALA A 615 24.34 -3.55 -3.43
CA ALA A 615 23.77 -2.20 -3.42
C ALA A 615 22.91 -1.97 -4.67
N THR A 616 21.83 -1.22 -4.47
CA THR A 616 20.89 -0.80 -5.52
C THR A 616 20.76 0.71 -5.52
N ARG A 617 20.84 1.32 -6.71
CA ARG A 617 20.71 2.76 -6.91
C ARG A 617 19.51 3.07 -7.79
N SER A 618 18.74 4.07 -7.40
CA SER A 618 17.57 4.58 -8.11
C SER A 618 17.79 6.04 -8.46
N ARG A 619 17.70 6.37 -9.73
CA ARG A 619 17.80 7.73 -10.26
C ARG A 619 16.57 8.06 -11.08
N GLY A 620 16.21 9.32 -11.11
CA GLY A 620 15.08 9.70 -11.93
C GLY A 620 14.59 11.11 -11.74
N MET A 621 13.43 11.34 -12.35
CA MET A 621 12.70 12.59 -12.21
C MET A 621 11.22 12.31 -11.97
N SER A 622 10.55 13.24 -11.29
CA SER A 622 9.10 13.25 -11.17
C SER A 622 8.56 14.66 -11.31
N PHE A 623 7.40 14.78 -11.96
CA PHE A 623 6.68 16.02 -12.10
C PHE A 623 5.23 15.80 -11.69
N ASP A 624 4.80 16.50 -10.69
CA ASP A 624 3.45 16.46 -10.13
C ASP A 624 2.79 17.83 -10.31
N VAL A 625 1.55 17.85 -10.78
CA VAL A 625 0.73 19.06 -10.88
C VAL A 625 -0.67 18.78 -10.36
N GLY A 626 -1.28 19.75 -9.73
CA GLY A 626 -2.66 19.59 -9.28
C GLY A 626 -3.33 20.91 -8.94
N GLY A 627 -4.66 20.95 -9.10
CA GLY A 627 -5.46 22.07 -8.70
C GLY A 627 -6.63 22.48 -9.58
N LYS A 628 -7.22 23.59 -9.23
CA LYS A 628 -8.28 24.22 -10.01
C LYS A 628 -7.69 25.09 -11.12
N VAL A 629 -7.76 24.60 -12.34
CA VAL A 629 -7.37 25.36 -13.54
C VAL A 629 -8.38 26.48 -13.81
N THR A 630 -9.67 26.16 -13.65
CA THR A 630 -10.77 27.12 -13.69
C THR A 630 -11.74 26.85 -12.54
N GLU A 631 -12.75 27.67 -12.35
CA GLU A 631 -13.80 27.40 -11.35
C GLU A 631 -14.51 26.05 -11.58
N ASN A 632 -14.57 25.59 -12.83
CA ASN A 632 -15.26 24.36 -13.21
C ASN A 632 -14.32 23.15 -13.40
N LEU A 633 -13.04 23.38 -13.73
CA LEU A 633 -12.08 22.34 -14.08
C LEU A 633 -11.03 22.18 -12.98
N THR A 634 -10.98 21.00 -12.42
CA THR A 634 -9.92 20.52 -11.50
C THR A 634 -9.08 19.46 -12.21
N LEU A 635 -7.77 19.54 -12.09
CA LEU A 635 -6.80 18.61 -12.67
C LEU A 635 -5.84 18.10 -11.61
N LEU A 636 -5.45 16.84 -11.72
CA LEU A 636 -4.28 16.25 -11.07
C LEU A 636 -3.56 15.44 -12.14
N ALA A 637 -2.25 15.64 -12.29
CA ALA A 637 -1.47 14.85 -13.22
C ALA A 637 -0.05 14.64 -12.68
N ASN A 638 0.55 13.55 -13.08
CA ASN A 638 1.95 13.28 -12.77
C ASN A 638 2.66 12.52 -13.88
N ILE A 639 3.98 12.68 -13.89
CA ILE A 639 4.90 11.95 -14.77
C ILE A 639 6.08 11.53 -13.90
N ALA A 640 6.54 10.30 -14.04
CA ALA A 640 7.78 9.86 -13.43
C ALA A 640 8.59 9.01 -14.39
N TRP A 641 9.89 9.22 -14.34
CA TRP A 641 10.90 8.35 -14.93
C TRP A 641 11.83 7.86 -13.82
N THR A 642 12.02 6.54 -13.73
CA THR A 642 12.80 5.90 -12.66
C THR A 642 13.69 4.82 -13.25
N ASP A 643 15.01 4.98 -13.09
CA ASP A 643 16.00 3.98 -13.48
C ASP A 643 16.62 3.37 -12.21
N VAL A 644 16.35 2.08 -12.00
CA VAL A 644 16.84 1.33 -10.85
C VAL A 644 17.88 0.33 -11.33
N ARG A 645 19.09 0.36 -10.74
CA ARG A 645 20.20 -0.50 -11.12
C ARG A 645 20.86 -1.14 -9.90
N ILE A 646 21.28 -2.38 -10.03
CA ILE A 646 22.22 -3.00 -9.12
C ILE A 646 23.59 -2.39 -9.38
N VAL A 647 24.21 -1.76 -8.38
CA VAL A 647 25.52 -1.09 -8.52
C VAL A 647 26.64 -1.85 -7.84
N ARG A 648 26.31 -2.79 -6.97
CA ARG A 648 27.27 -3.74 -6.34
C ARG A 648 26.58 -5.08 -6.11
N HIS A 649 27.28 -6.17 -6.33
CA HIS A 649 26.84 -7.52 -5.99
C HIS A 649 28.06 -8.44 -5.81
N ALA A 650 28.33 -8.86 -4.58
CA ALA A 650 29.56 -9.60 -4.24
C ALA A 650 29.61 -11.00 -4.88
N THR A 651 28.47 -11.71 -4.90
CA THR A 651 28.40 -13.11 -5.36
C THR A 651 28.21 -13.23 -6.87
N THR A 652 27.55 -12.27 -7.51
CA THR A 652 27.16 -12.34 -8.92
C THR A 652 27.46 -11.00 -9.63
N PRO A 653 28.72 -10.74 -9.99
CA PRO A 653 29.12 -9.47 -10.61
C PRO A 653 28.40 -9.17 -11.94
N SER A 654 27.93 -10.20 -12.66
CA SER A 654 27.16 -10.05 -13.90
C SER A 654 25.80 -9.33 -13.71
N LEU A 655 25.31 -9.23 -12.48
CA LEU A 655 24.11 -8.46 -12.18
C LEU A 655 24.36 -6.95 -12.09
N ILE A 656 25.62 -6.53 -11.95
CA ILE A 656 25.97 -5.10 -11.85
C ILE A 656 25.60 -4.39 -13.16
N GLY A 657 24.90 -3.26 -13.05
CA GLY A 657 24.37 -2.50 -14.17
C GLY A 657 23.00 -2.98 -14.67
N THR A 658 22.52 -4.15 -14.23
CA THR A 658 21.20 -4.64 -14.59
C THR A 658 20.11 -4.07 -13.67
N ARG A 659 18.85 -4.16 -14.11
CA ARG A 659 17.70 -3.86 -13.24
C ARG A 659 17.48 -4.98 -12.23
N PRO A 660 17.14 -4.67 -10.96
CA PRO A 660 16.76 -5.70 -10.02
C PRO A 660 15.56 -6.50 -10.52
N LEU A 661 15.56 -7.80 -10.22
CA LEU A 661 14.48 -8.71 -10.58
C LEU A 661 13.46 -8.87 -9.43
N GLY A 662 12.30 -9.39 -9.77
CA GLY A 662 11.27 -9.74 -8.80
C GLY A 662 10.68 -8.53 -8.12
N GLY A 663 10.60 -8.63 -6.79
CA GLY A 663 9.95 -7.63 -5.95
C GLY A 663 10.59 -6.24 -5.93
N GLN A 664 11.78 -6.06 -6.49
CA GLN A 664 12.51 -4.79 -6.50
C GLN A 664 12.46 -4.07 -7.87
N ASN A 665 11.80 -4.64 -8.86
CA ASN A 665 11.64 -3.97 -10.14
C ASN A 665 10.36 -3.13 -10.19
N ALA A 666 10.39 -2.05 -10.94
CA ALA A 666 9.27 -1.11 -11.13
C ALA A 666 9.26 -0.58 -12.57
N PRO A 667 8.12 -0.10 -13.07
CA PRO A 667 8.06 0.53 -14.39
C PRO A 667 9.06 1.68 -14.48
N ALA A 668 9.77 1.78 -15.60
CA ALA A 668 10.72 2.87 -15.82
C ALA A 668 10.00 4.21 -16.05
N ARG A 669 8.81 4.18 -16.60
CA ARG A 669 8.00 5.35 -16.93
C ARG A 669 6.57 5.14 -16.45
N THR A 670 6.04 6.13 -15.76
CA THR A 670 4.64 6.17 -15.33
C THR A 670 4.07 7.55 -15.63
N TYR A 671 2.84 7.61 -16.10
CA TYR A 671 2.08 8.83 -16.29
C TYR A 671 0.68 8.64 -15.72
N SER A 672 0.12 9.65 -15.11
CA SER A 672 -1.30 9.64 -14.80
C SER A 672 -1.90 11.03 -14.89
N MET A 673 -3.20 11.05 -15.17
CA MET A 673 -4.00 12.25 -15.18
C MET A 673 -5.37 11.93 -14.61
N ALA A 674 -5.92 12.86 -13.85
CA ALA A 674 -7.31 12.88 -13.43
C ALA A 674 -7.87 14.28 -13.61
N ALA A 675 -8.96 14.41 -14.36
CA ALA A 675 -9.63 15.65 -14.60
C ALA A 675 -11.09 15.56 -14.17
N ARG A 676 -11.61 16.62 -13.51
CA ARG A 676 -13.02 16.74 -13.18
C ARG A 676 -13.55 18.08 -13.68
N TYR A 677 -14.60 18.04 -14.47
CA TYR A 677 -15.35 19.19 -14.88
C TYR A 677 -16.71 19.24 -14.19
N SER A 678 -17.01 20.31 -13.45
CA SER A 678 -18.23 20.48 -12.68
C SER A 678 -19.10 21.58 -13.30
N ILE A 679 -20.31 21.23 -13.73
CA ILE A 679 -21.26 22.19 -14.29
C ILE A 679 -22.01 22.85 -13.13
N ARG A 680 -21.75 24.15 -12.91
CA ARG A 680 -22.27 24.89 -11.74
C ARG A 680 -23.53 25.73 -12.05
N LYS A 681 -23.78 26.01 -13.30
CA LYS A 681 -24.89 26.91 -13.75
C LYS A 681 -25.66 26.26 -14.89
N GLY A 682 -26.90 26.74 -15.13
CA GLY A 682 -27.75 26.27 -16.21
C GLY A 682 -28.53 25.00 -15.89
N LEU A 683 -29.11 24.37 -16.89
CA LEU A 683 -29.98 23.21 -16.80
C LEU A 683 -29.24 21.97 -16.24
N LEU A 684 -27.97 21.85 -16.56
CA LEU A 684 -27.12 20.74 -16.13
C LEU A 684 -26.32 21.04 -14.82
N ALA A 685 -26.70 22.08 -14.10
CA ALA A 685 -26.04 22.41 -12.83
C ALA A 685 -26.12 21.23 -11.85
N GLY A 686 -24.97 20.83 -11.30
CA GLY A 686 -24.82 19.64 -10.45
C GLY A 686 -24.22 18.42 -11.17
N VAL A 687 -24.13 18.43 -12.50
CA VAL A 687 -23.43 17.40 -13.26
C VAL A 687 -21.91 17.55 -13.07
N ARG A 688 -21.24 16.42 -12.85
CA ARG A 688 -19.79 16.27 -12.80
C ARG A 688 -19.37 15.23 -13.83
N LEU A 689 -18.33 15.56 -14.58
CA LEU A 689 -17.68 14.67 -15.54
C LEU A 689 -16.24 14.47 -15.08
N GLY A 690 -15.86 13.24 -14.85
CA GLY A 690 -14.50 12.84 -14.47
C GLY A 690 -13.88 11.99 -15.57
N LEU A 691 -12.58 12.17 -15.80
CA LEU A 691 -11.78 11.34 -16.69
C LEU A 691 -10.44 11.06 -16.02
N THR A 692 -10.01 9.82 -16.04
CA THR A 692 -8.67 9.45 -15.61
C THR A 692 -7.94 8.70 -16.72
N TYR A 693 -6.64 8.88 -16.75
CA TYR A 693 -5.70 8.10 -17.55
C TYR A 693 -4.55 7.64 -16.69
N GLN A 694 -4.13 6.39 -16.86
CA GLN A 694 -2.93 5.86 -16.26
C GLN A 694 -2.11 5.08 -17.27
N TYR A 695 -0.80 5.26 -17.19
CA TYR A 695 0.19 4.56 -17.99
C TYR A 695 1.33 4.05 -17.11
N ALA A 696 1.75 2.82 -17.33
CA ALA A 696 2.96 2.26 -16.77
C ALA A 696 3.67 1.42 -17.83
N ALA A 697 4.95 1.69 -18.06
CA ALA A 697 5.74 0.93 -19.02
C ALA A 697 5.92 -0.52 -18.58
N GLU A 698 6.02 -1.41 -19.53
CA GLU A 698 6.38 -2.82 -19.30
C GLU A 698 7.69 -2.94 -18.50
N TYR A 699 7.76 -3.94 -17.64
CA TYR A 699 8.99 -4.27 -16.92
C TYR A 699 9.09 -5.75 -16.58
N MET A 700 10.31 -6.29 -16.64
CA MET A 700 10.56 -7.68 -16.26
C MET A 700 10.43 -7.86 -14.76
N ARG A 701 9.51 -8.72 -14.34
CA ARG A 701 9.29 -9.05 -12.93
C ARG A 701 10.08 -10.26 -12.48
N ILE A 702 10.18 -11.28 -13.33
CA ILE A 702 10.89 -12.52 -13.07
C ILE A 702 11.87 -12.72 -14.20
N GLY A 703 13.15 -12.81 -13.86
CA GLY A 703 14.19 -13.07 -14.84
C GLY A 703 14.26 -14.54 -15.24
N PRO A 704 14.85 -14.83 -16.40
CA PRO A 704 15.13 -16.19 -16.80
C PRO A 704 16.17 -16.81 -15.88
N THR A 705 15.93 -18.06 -15.48
CA THR A 705 16.93 -18.88 -14.79
C THR A 705 17.03 -20.22 -15.48
N ALA A 706 18.25 -20.69 -15.71
CA ALA A 706 18.49 -21.99 -16.29
C ALA A 706 19.30 -22.85 -15.31
N THR A 707 18.82 -24.06 -15.06
CA THR A 707 19.57 -25.10 -14.35
C THR A 707 19.82 -26.27 -15.28
N ALA A 708 20.59 -27.26 -14.84
CA ALA A 708 20.81 -28.48 -15.63
C ALA A 708 19.52 -29.23 -16.02
N THR A 709 18.44 -29.00 -15.27
CA THR A 709 17.18 -29.75 -15.41
C THR A 709 15.97 -28.88 -15.74
N ALA A 710 16.05 -27.55 -15.55
CA ALA A 710 14.90 -26.67 -15.76
C ALA A 710 15.29 -25.25 -16.19
N ILE A 711 14.43 -24.62 -16.97
CA ILE A 711 14.49 -23.20 -17.30
C ILE A 711 13.23 -22.53 -16.77
N THR A 712 13.40 -21.46 -16.00
CA THR A 712 12.31 -20.55 -15.68
C THR A 712 12.26 -19.46 -16.73
N LEU A 713 11.13 -19.32 -17.40
CA LEU A 713 10.93 -18.28 -18.40
C LEU A 713 10.76 -16.91 -17.73
N PRO A 714 11.23 -15.82 -18.37
CA PRO A 714 11.00 -14.48 -17.84
C PRO A 714 9.51 -14.16 -17.85
N PHE A 715 9.08 -13.41 -16.84
CA PHE A 715 7.75 -12.84 -16.78
C PHE A 715 7.83 -11.33 -16.81
N PHE A 716 7.08 -10.73 -17.71
CA PHE A 716 6.92 -9.29 -17.81
C PHE A 716 5.55 -8.88 -17.28
N ASN A 717 5.52 -7.89 -16.40
CA ASN A 717 4.31 -7.12 -16.20
C ASN A 717 4.11 -6.28 -17.46
N ALA A 718 2.98 -6.46 -18.12
CA ALA A 718 2.69 -5.77 -19.36
C ALA A 718 2.60 -4.26 -19.17
N GLU A 719 2.71 -3.54 -20.26
CA GLU A 719 2.39 -2.11 -20.32
C GLU A 719 0.93 -1.89 -19.91
N VAL A 720 0.67 -0.87 -19.13
CA VAL A 720 -0.67 -0.42 -18.75
C VAL A 720 -0.98 0.87 -19.49
N SER A 721 -2.12 0.92 -20.17
CA SER A 721 -2.66 2.13 -20.80
C SER A 721 -4.16 2.16 -20.60
N GLU A 722 -4.61 2.72 -19.48
CA GLU A 722 -6.00 2.60 -19.06
C GLU A 722 -6.69 3.96 -18.94
N TRP A 723 -7.86 4.08 -19.57
CA TRP A 723 -8.77 5.21 -19.43
C TRP A 723 -9.95 4.81 -18.55
N SER A 724 -10.37 5.71 -17.66
CA SER A 724 -11.61 5.52 -16.87
C SER A 724 -12.42 6.82 -16.85
N ALA A 725 -13.74 6.71 -16.75
CA ALA A 725 -14.63 7.85 -16.75
C ALA A 725 -15.63 7.78 -15.60
N VAL A 726 -16.05 8.98 -15.16
CA VAL A 726 -17.07 9.18 -14.13
C VAL A 726 -18.09 10.18 -14.64
N VAL A 727 -19.36 9.84 -14.47
CA VAL A 727 -20.46 10.81 -14.62
C VAL A 727 -21.21 10.85 -13.29
N GLY A 728 -21.25 12.00 -12.67
CA GLY A 728 -21.93 12.21 -11.39
C GLY A 728 -22.96 13.31 -11.45
N TYR A 729 -23.99 13.21 -10.63
CA TYR A 729 -24.98 14.25 -10.43
C TYR A 729 -25.25 14.47 -8.95
N ALA A 730 -25.06 15.71 -8.52
CA ALA A 730 -25.35 16.14 -7.17
C ALA A 730 -26.67 16.89 -7.14
N PHE A 731 -27.68 16.29 -6.56
CA PHE A 731 -28.98 16.91 -6.41
C PHE A 731 -28.92 18.17 -5.53
N LYS A 732 -29.81 19.11 -5.75
CA LYS A 732 -29.96 20.25 -4.85
C LYS A 732 -30.31 19.75 -3.44
N ARG A 733 -29.92 20.49 -2.43
CA ARG A 733 -30.28 20.16 -1.05
C ARG A 733 -31.78 20.03 -0.91
N PHE A 734 -32.22 18.97 -0.26
CA PHE A 734 -33.62 18.79 0.15
C PHE A 734 -33.98 19.77 1.26
N LYS A 735 -35.29 19.91 1.56
CA LYS A 735 -35.78 20.82 2.62
C LYS A 735 -35.21 20.52 4.00
N ASN A 736 -34.89 19.26 4.28
CA ASN A 736 -34.25 18.82 5.53
C ASN A 736 -32.72 19.03 5.57
N GLY A 737 -32.15 19.70 4.56
CA GLY A 737 -30.71 19.96 4.46
C GLY A 737 -29.88 18.83 3.85
N SER A 738 -30.46 17.64 3.65
CA SER A 738 -29.75 16.50 3.05
C SER A 738 -29.49 16.70 1.56
N ARG A 739 -28.46 16.00 1.06
CA ARG A 739 -28.05 16.04 -0.36
C ARG A 739 -27.82 14.62 -0.85
N LEU A 740 -28.46 14.26 -1.96
CA LEU A 740 -28.21 13.03 -2.69
C LEU A 740 -27.17 13.28 -3.78
N ASP A 741 -26.26 12.34 -3.94
CA ASP A 741 -25.22 12.31 -4.96
C ASP A 741 -25.25 10.94 -5.64
N LEU A 742 -25.38 10.93 -6.97
CA LEU A 742 -25.31 9.71 -7.77
C LEU A 742 -24.09 9.79 -8.68
N SER A 743 -23.38 8.68 -8.86
CA SER A 743 -22.31 8.59 -9.86
C SER A 743 -22.23 7.22 -10.51
N LEU A 744 -21.89 7.23 -11.79
CA LEU A 744 -21.53 6.05 -12.57
C LEU A 744 -20.05 6.14 -12.92
N ASN A 745 -19.28 5.14 -12.49
CA ASN A 745 -17.87 5.02 -12.78
C ASN A 745 -17.68 3.84 -13.74
N VAL A 746 -16.97 4.07 -14.83
CA VAL A 746 -16.55 3.05 -15.79
C VAL A 746 -15.03 3.02 -15.78
N ASN A 747 -14.45 2.01 -15.16
CA ASN A 747 -13.00 1.82 -15.16
C ASN A 747 -12.60 0.98 -16.37
N ASN A 748 -11.42 1.24 -16.91
CA ASN A 748 -10.89 0.57 -18.08
C ASN A 748 -11.85 0.63 -19.26
N LEU A 749 -12.12 1.84 -19.77
CA LEU A 749 -13.06 2.11 -20.85
C LEU A 749 -12.81 1.29 -22.12
N LEU A 750 -11.56 1.00 -22.42
CA LEU A 750 -11.14 0.30 -23.63
C LEU A 750 -11.14 -1.23 -23.47
N ASP A 751 -11.45 -1.73 -22.27
CA ASP A 751 -11.46 -3.17 -21.92
C ASP A 751 -10.10 -3.85 -22.11
N GLU A 752 -9.02 -3.12 -21.80
CA GLU A 752 -7.65 -3.63 -21.85
C GLU A 752 -7.49 -4.81 -20.88
N LYS A 753 -6.85 -5.89 -21.33
CA LYS A 753 -6.70 -7.13 -20.57
C LYS A 753 -5.25 -7.57 -20.47
N GLU A 754 -4.38 -6.60 -20.34
CA GLU A 754 -2.95 -6.84 -20.23
C GLU A 754 -2.57 -7.36 -18.83
N MET A 755 -1.67 -8.33 -18.81
CA MET A 755 -1.20 -8.98 -17.58
C MET A 755 -0.25 -8.06 -16.81
N THR A 756 -0.76 -7.44 -15.76
CA THR A 756 0.02 -6.56 -14.87
C THR A 756 0.61 -7.27 -13.66
N THR A 757 0.29 -8.54 -13.47
CA THR A 757 0.76 -9.37 -12.35
C THR A 757 0.80 -10.84 -12.74
N ALA A 758 1.77 -11.58 -12.20
CA ALA A 758 1.89 -13.02 -12.41
C ALA A 758 0.84 -13.85 -11.66
N ALA A 759 -0.05 -13.21 -10.89
CA ALA A 759 -0.95 -13.92 -9.99
C ALA A 759 -2.40 -13.90 -10.44
N TYR A 760 -2.83 -12.88 -11.19
CA TYR A 760 -4.23 -12.67 -11.51
C TYR A 760 -4.45 -12.27 -12.95
N TYR A 761 -5.55 -12.74 -13.48
CA TYR A 761 -6.09 -12.26 -14.74
C TYR A 761 -6.72 -10.87 -14.53
N PRO A 762 -6.51 -9.92 -15.44
CA PRO A 762 -7.09 -8.59 -15.32
C PRO A 762 -8.63 -8.63 -15.40
N GLU A 763 -9.26 -7.77 -14.62
CA GLU A 763 -10.72 -7.67 -14.54
C GLU A 763 -11.34 -7.15 -15.85
N GLY A 764 -10.56 -6.43 -16.66
CA GLY A 764 -11.08 -5.73 -17.83
C GLY A 764 -11.95 -4.54 -17.44
N ARG A 765 -12.92 -4.19 -18.29
CA ARG A 765 -13.86 -3.10 -18.01
C ARG A 765 -14.76 -3.42 -16.83
N THR A 766 -14.82 -2.50 -15.85
CA THR A 766 -15.75 -2.59 -14.73
C THR A 766 -16.65 -1.38 -14.66
N VAL A 767 -17.89 -1.59 -14.25
CA VAL A 767 -18.89 -0.54 -14.08
C VAL A 767 -19.35 -0.54 -12.63
N ARG A 768 -19.39 0.66 -12.02
CA ARG A 768 -19.84 0.84 -10.63
C ARG A 768 -20.82 2.00 -10.54
N LEU A 769 -21.93 1.77 -9.85
CA LEU A 769 -22.91 2.78 -9.52
C LEU A 769 -22.81 3.14 -8.05
N THR A 770 -22.74 4.43 -7.74
CA THR A 770 -22.73 4.95 -6.37
C THR A 770 -23.97 5.78 -6.08
N ALA A 771 -24.55 5.55 -4.91
CA ALA A 771 -25.53 6.46 -4.33
C ALA A 771 -25.01 6.93 -2.96
N GLY A 772 -24.84 8.23 -2.78
CA GLY A 772 -24.37 8.87 -1.55
C GLY A 772 -25.39 9.85 -1.00
N LEU A 773 -25.68 9.74 0.31
CA LEU A 773 -26.57 10.65 1.02
C LEU A 773 -25.76 11.35 2.13
N ARG A 774 -25.91 12.67 2.25
CA ARG A 774 -25.27 13.50 3.27
C ARG A 774 -26.28 14.39 3.98
N PHE A 775 -26.04 14.55 5.30
CA PHE A 775 -26.85 15.39 6.19
C PHE A 775 -26.01 16.48 6.84
#